data_c1295f2a7d24173c82110804fa7c1105
#
_entry.id   c1295f2a7d24173c82110804fa7c1105
#
_cell.length_a   1.000
_cell.length_b   1.000
_cell.length_c   1.000
_cell.angle_alpha   90.00
_cell.angle_beta   90.00
_cell.angle_gamma   90.00
#
_symmetry.space_group_name_H-M   'P 1'
#
loop_
_entity.id
_entity.type
_entity.pdbx_description
1 polymer ?
#
loop_
_entity_poly.entity_id
_entity_poly.type
_entity_poly.pdbx_seq_one_letter_code
_entity_poly.pdbx_strand_id
1 'polypeptide(L)'
;MRNWKTLLASVLAVSMGIGSAVFAQDEPAAPPMTDIPRNETIIINNPEQPATNPGWFNIWVAGSGGGTSNGLHQLVMDTLWFIDPDAGLKGSTYNELATGPAEYNADFTEMTVKLRQGVLWSDGTEFTADDVKYTVETQIATPGFTWSAQFADQVASIDTPDKYSVHFVLKKPNARFHSIFSVRWGGAWIMPKHIFEAQADPKSFDFNPPVGLGPYTLHSFDPNGAWYIWQKRADWDKTAMAEWGEPAPKYVVYRSIPSVDKRLIEMVNGNLDMIHDLSPEGMFSLAKQAPTARGWFPGFPYAHPDPTLPMIIFNSQNPKFQDKRVRWALALMLDPLEISMASYRGAATLSAIAMPPTGTHTDDYFAPLQDWLINYELDTGTSKIKPYDPTVGERIAEMVRPQFGDAVPTDLEAIHKSFGYGWWKKDLKAAGELLTAAGFTKNGDQWLMPDGQPFAFTIKTFTEGVMNRLGTDVAQQWTQAGVQVTAEVAPFIFRDDLPEGTYEAATAWSIETWGGNPDLSYFIDSWHSSYIAEAGKRQPPRNWQRWQDPRLDAIIEKVRSTDFSDHDANVAIGNEFIKLMVDEMPIIPVMSFNVFSAYDTRVWTGFPAAESNPYANIVNNWSNSKYILTQLKPAK
;
A
#
# COMPACT_ATOMS: atom_id res chain seq x y z
N MET A 1 40.92 30.60 14.04
CA MET A 1 40.25 31.73 13.41
C MET A 1 40.99 32.04 12.13
N ARG A 2 40.54 31.53 11.00
CA ARG A 2 41.08 31.87 9.67
C ARG A 2 39.89 31.94 8.69
N ASN A 3 39.77 33.09 8.09
CA ASN A 3 38.67 33.61 7.32
C ASN A 3 38.04 32.66 6.27
N TRP A 4 36.74 32.41 6.41
CA TRP A 4 35.86 31.68 5.51
C TRP A 4 35.07 32.58 4.56
N LYS A 5 35.59 33.76 4.20
CA LYS A 5 34.89 34.76 3.37
C LYS A 5 35.43 34.92 1.95
N THR A 6 36.30 34.03 1.44
CA THR A 6 36.96 34.25 0.13
C THR A 6 36.85 33.08 -0.84
N LEU A 7 35.80 32.20 -0.72
CA LEU A 7 35.63 31.08 -1.63
C LEU A 7 34.25 31.04 -2.31
N LEU A 8 33.52 32.17 -2.34
CA LEU A 8 32.20 32.30 -2.94
C LEU A 8 32.16 33.18 -4.18
N ALA A 9 33.27 33.44 -4.82
CA ALA A 9 33.34 34.40 -5.96
C ALA A 9 33.96 33.82 -7.24
N SER A 10 34.10 32.51 -7.42
CA SER A 10 34.77 31.98 -8.62
C SER A 10 34.08 30.79 -9.32
N VAL A 11 32.79 30.55 -9.10
CA VAL A 11 32.03 29.49 -9.81
C VAL A 11 30.79 30.05 -10.53
N LEU A 12 30.82 31.25 -10.97
CA LEU A 12 29.69 31.90 -11.67
C LEU A 12 30.04 32.41 -13.07
N ALA A 13 30.83 31.68 -13.82
CA ALA A 13 31.12 32.07 -15.20
C ALA A 13 31.59 30.92 -16.09
N VAL A 14 30.94 29.76 -16.14
CA VAL A 14 30.93 28.85 -17.34
C VAL A 14 29.75 27.89 -17.18
N SER A 15 28.57 28.28 -17.58
CA SER A 15 27.48 27.39 -17.98
C SER A 15 26.37 28.16 -18.71
N MET A 16 26.73 28.91 -19.76
CA MET A 16 25.77 29.26 -20.78
C MET A 16 26.04 28.39 -22.00
N GLY A 17 25.12 27.46 -22.27
CA GLY A 17 25.07 26.81 -23.57
C GLY A 17 24.92 25.30 -23.58
N ILE A 18 23.99 24.73 -22.80
CA ILE A 18 23.24 23.55 -23.26
C ILE A 18 21.82 23.75 -22.71
N GLY A 19 20.95 24.29 -23.53
CA GLY A 19 19.53 24.35 -23.26
C GLY A 19 18.99 22.93 -23.27
N SER A 20 18.91 22.29 -22.12
CA SER A 20 18.00 21.18 -21.92
C SER A 20 16.61 21.77 -22.13
N ALA A 21 15.99 21.50 -23.27
CA ALA A 21 14.56 21.66 -23.43
C ALA A 21 13.91 20.74 -22.38
N VAL A 22 13.65 21.28 -21.21
CA VAL A 22 12.63 20.75 -20.32
C VAL A 22 11.36 20.89 -21.15
N PHE A 23 10.90 19.78 -21.72
CA PHE A 23 9.54 19.71 -22.24
C PHE A 23 8.66 20.06 -21.03
N ALA A 24 8.13 21.28 -21.03
CA ALA A 24 7.00 21.61 -20.19
C ALA A 24 5.93 20.57 -20.59
N GLN A 25 5.69 19.58 -19.76
CA GLN A 25 4.53 18.73 -19.94
C GLN A 25 3.35 19.68 -19.83
N ASP A 26 2.57 19.78 -20.90
CA ASP A 26 1.33 20.57 -20.91
C ASP A 26 0.53 20.15 -19.67
N GLU A 27 0.08 21.16 -18.91
CA GLU A 27 -0.68 20.91 -17.70
C GLU A 27 -1.95 20.10 -18.03
N PRO A 28 -2.27 19.04 -17.27
CA PRO A 28 -3.52 18.33 -17.46
C PRO A 28 -4.70 19.30 -17.38
N ALA A 29 -5.59 19.25 -18.36
CA ALA A 29 -6.75 20.13 -18.45
C ALA A 29 -7.59 20.06 -17.16
N ALA A 30 -8.04 21.20 -16.68
CA ALA A 30 -9.00 21.23 -15.58
C ALA A 30 -10.37 20.75 -16.06
N PRO A 31 -11.17 20.07 -15.21
CA PRO A 31 -12.50 19.64 -15.58
C PRO A 31 -13.41 20.83 -15.92
N PRO A 32 -14.28 20.71 -16.96
CA PRO A 32 -15.25 21.73 -17.25
C PRO A 32 -16.34 21.77 -16.17
N MET A 33 -16.37 22.83 -15.38
CA MET A 33 -17.35 23.01 -14.29
C MET A 33 -18.58 23.82 -14.71
N THR A 34 -18.78 24.07 -15.99
CA THR A 34 -19.81 25.00 -16.50
C THR A 34 -21.23 24.55 -16.12
N ASP A 35 -21.50 23.24 -16.15
CA ASP A 35 -22.82 22.67 -15.86
C ASP A 35 -22.83 21.89 -14.53
N ILE A 36 -21.78 22.00 -13.73
CA ILE A 36 -21.60 21.26 -12.48
C ILE A 36 -21.43 22.25 -11.34
N PRO A 37 -22.49 22.47 -10.51
CA PRO A 37 -22.44 23.45 -9.41
C PRO A 37 -21.36 23.11 -8.39
N ARG A 38 -20.49 24.05 -8.06
CA ARG A 38 -19.38 23.84 -7.13
C ARG A 38 -19.85 23.40 -5.73
N ASN A 39 -20.99 23.92 -5.28
CA ASN A 39 -21.57 23.58 -3.98
C ASN A 39 -22.28 22.19 -3.94
N GLU A 40 -22.41 21.52 -5.08
CA GLU A 40 -22.89 20.14 -5.18
C GLU A 40 -21.76 19.14 -5.51
N THR A 41 -20.52 19.65 -5.62
CA THR A 41 -19.37 18.90 -6.14
C THR A 41 -18.25 18.82 -5.13
N ILE A 42 -17.73 17.61 -4.89
CA ILE A 42 -16.45 17.40 -4.21
C ILE A 42 -15.35 17.11 -5.23
N ILE A 43 -14.20 17.76 -5.09
CA ILE A 43 -13.04 17.60 -5.99
C ILE A 43 -11.89 16.95 -5.23
N ILE A 44 -11.50 15.77 -5.69
CA ILE A 44 -10.52 14.89 -5.08
C ILE A 44 -9.30 14.76 -5.99
N ASN A 45 -8.09 14.83 -5.48
CA ASN A 45 -6.93 14.55 -6.31
C ASN A 45 -6.80 13.04 -6.58
N ASN A 46 -6.45 12.72 -7.82
CA ASN A 46 -5.84 11.46 -8.20
C ASN A 46 -4.31 11.66 -8.21
N PRO A 47 -3.53 10.93 -7.39
CA PRO A 47 -2.08 11.10 -7.33
C PRO A 47 -1.34 10.54 -8.54
N GLU A 48 -2.01 9.77 -9.37
CA GLU A 48 -1.42 9.10 -10.53
C GLU A 48 -1.33 10.00 -11.76
N GLN A 49 -0.55 9.56 -12.74
CA GLN A 49 -0.50 10.18 -14.06
C GLN A 49 -1.87 10.08 -14.75
N PRO A 50 -2.18 11.00 -15.69
CA PRO A 50 -3.35 10.84 -16.54
C PRO A 50 -3.43 9.45 -17.16
N ALA A 51 -4.63 8.88 -17.22
CA ALA A 51 -4.83 7.54 -17.76
C ALA A 51 -4.46 7.48 -19.25
N THR A 52 -3.69 6.47 -19.64
CA THR A 52 -3.29 6.27 -21.05
C THR A 52 -4.42 5.75 -21.92
N ASN A 53 -5.42 5.09 -21.31
CA ASN A 53 -6.66 4.65 -21.95
C ASN A 53 -7.87 5.08 -21.10
N PRO A 54 -8.31 6.35 -21.18
CA PRO A 54 -9.30 6.91 -20.24
C PRO A 54 -10.68 6.26 -20.31
N GLY A 55 -11.05 5.70 -21.46
CA GLY A 55 -12.33 5.01 -21.67
C GLY A 55 -12.33 3.54 -21.28
N TRP A 56 -11.25 3.03 -20.71
CA TRP A 56 -11.14 1.64 -20.27
C TRP A 56 -11.56 1.48 -18.81
N PHE A 57 -12.67 0.79 -18.58
CA PHE A 57 -13.20 0.54 -17.24
C PHE A 57 -13.24 -0.94 -16.86
N ASN A 58 -12.66 -1.84 -17.66
CA ASN A 58 -12.57 -3.26 -17.37
C ASN A 58 -11.43 -3.53 -16.35
N ILE A 59 -11.80 -3.48 -15.06
CA ILE A 59 -10.87 -3.62 -13.93
C ILE A 59 -10.45 -5.07 -13.65
N TRP A 60 -11.11 -6.03 -14.27
CA TRP A 60 -10.78 -7.45 -14.08
C TRP A 60 -9.54 -7.89 -14.86
N VAL A 61 -9.16 -7.13 -15.89
CA VAL A 61 -7.94 -7.41 -16.66
C VAL A 61 -6.70 -7.00 -15.88
N ALA A 62 -5.81 -7.96 -15.60
CA ALA A 62 -4.60 -7.70 -14.83
C ALA A 62 -3.70 -6.66 -15.52
N GLY A 63 -3.28 -5.66 -14.75
CA GLY A 63 -2.41 -4.59 -15.23
C GLY A 63 -3.08 -3.57 -16.16
N SER A 64 -4.40 -3.59 -16.29
CA SER A 64 -5.13 -2.63 -17.12
C SER A 64 -5.03 -1.18 -16.63
N GLY A 65 -4.68 -0.95 -15.35
CA GLY A 65 -4.53 0.37 -14.74
C GLY A 65 -5.84 1.19 -14.68
N GLY A 66 -6.95 0.59 -15.06
CA GLY A 66 -8.15 1.30 -15.46
C GLY A 66 -9.11 1.67 -14.34
N GLY A 67 -8.75 1.68 -13.07
CA GLY A 67 -9.79 1.90 -12.08
C GLY A 67 -9.34 2.37 -10.70
N THR A 68 -8.08 2.22 -10.40
CA THR A 68 -7.49 2.74 -9.17
C THR A 68 -7.44 4.25 -9.23
N SER A 69 -7.83 4.92 -8.19
CA SER A 69 -7.70 6.36 -7.99
C SER A 69 -8.50 7.29 -8.93
N ASN A 70 -9.28 6.78 -9.88
CA ASN A 70 -10.13 7.59 -10.77
C ASN A 70 -11.61 7.67 -10.35
N GLY A 71 -11.96 7.02 -9.25
CA GLY A 71 -13.32 6.97 -8.72
C GLY A 71 -14.10 5.70 -9.06
N LEU A 72 -13.68 4.88 -10.01
CA LEU A 72 -14.40 3.66 -10.40
C LEU A 72 -14.52 2.67 -9.24
N HIS A 73 -13.39 2.32 -8.61
CA HIS A 73 -13.36 1.42 -7.45
C HIS A 73 -14.09 2.00 -6.23
N GLN A 74 -13.98 3.32 -6.05
CA GLN A 74 -14.47 4.02 -4.88
C GLN A 74 -15.99 4.26 -4.92
N LEU A 75 -16.56 4.46 -6.11
CA LEU A 75 -17.90 5.01 -6.26
C LEU A 75 -18.87 4.08 -6.98
N VAL A 76 -18.36 3.18 -7.82
CA VAL A 76 -19.16 2.42 -8.79
C VAL A 76 -19.12 0.92 -8.52
N MET A 77 -17.99 0.40 -8.08
CA MET A 77 -17.78 -1.04 -7.87
C MET A 77 -17.97 -1.43 -6.42
N ASP A 78 -18.57 -2.60 -6.20
CA ASP A 78 -18.76 -3.20 -4.89
C ASP A 78 -18.21 -4.63 -4.83
N THR A 79 -17.82 -5.04 -3.62
CA THR A 79 -17.41 -6.41 -3.28
C THR A 79 -18.41 -7.02 -2.29
N LEU A 80 -18.17 -8.26 -1.85
CA LEU A 80 -19.03 -8.88 -0.85
C LEU A 80 -18.86 -8.24 0.52
N TRP A 81 -17.63 -7.86 0.86
CA TRP A 81 -17.25 -7.21 2.13
C TRP A 81 -16.24 -6.09 1.86
N PHE A 82 -16.12 -5.18 2.82
CA PHE A 82 -15.02 -4.19 2.89
C PHE A 82 -14.55 -4.04 4.33
N ILE A 83 -13.42 -3.36 4.53
CA ILE A 83 -12.88 -3.13 5.86
C ILE A 83 -13.75 -2.12 6.59
N ASP A 84 -14.10 -2.46 7.84
CA ASP A 84 -14.83 -1.57 8.72
C ASP A 84 -14.02 -0.31 9.06
N PRO A 85 -14.45 0.88 8.60
CA PRO A 85 -13.76 2.11 8.89
C PRO A 85 -13.85 2.52 10.38
N ASP A 86 -14.88 2.08 11.12
CA ASP A 86 -15.02 2.40 12.53
C ASP A 86 -14.21 1.46 13.43
N ALA A 87 -14.08 0.20 13.04
CA ALA A 87 -13.22 -0.75 13.74
C ALA A 87 -11.75 -0.59 13.37
N GLY A 88 -11.46 0.05 12.25
CA GLY A 88 -10.11 0.23 11.72
C GLY A 88 -9.43 -1.11 11.49
N LEU A 89 -8.18 -1.21 11.89
CA LEU A 89 -7.41 -2.45 11.80
C LEU A 89 -7.76 -3.48 12.90
N LYS A 90 -8.78 -3.23 13.71
CA LYS A 90 -9.23 -4.16 14.77
C LYS A 90 -10.05 -5.34 14.25
N GLY A 91 -10.19 -5.45 12.95
CA GLY A 91 -10.50 -6.72 12.41
C GLY A 91 -11.90 -6.99 11.94
N SER A 92 -12.76 -6.04 11.92
CA SER A 92 -14.09 -6.28 11.37
C SER A 92 -14.15 -5.92 9.90
N THR A 93 -14.71 -6.80 9.10
CA THR A 93 -15.15 -6.47 7.75
C THR A 93 -16.62 -6.08 7.80
N TYR A 94 -17.00 -5.03 7.08
CA TYR A 94 -18.39 -4.70 6.83
C TYR A 94 -19.00 -5.58 5.76
N ASN A 95 -20.28 -5.87 5.93
CA ASN A 95 -21.08 -6.47 4.90
C ASN A 95 -21.44 -5.41 3.84
N GLU A 96 -21.00 -5.58 2.63
CA GLU A 96 -21.36 -4.73 1.50
C GLU A 96 -22.48 -5.40 0.69
N LEU A 97 -22.15 -6.31 -0.22
CA LEU A 97 -23.16 -7.10 -0.95
C LEU A 97 -23.59 -8.36 -0.18
N ALA A 98 -22.77 -8.83 0.76
CA ALA A 98 -23.18 -9.88 1.69
C ALA A 98 -24.02 -9.33 2.85
N THR A 99 -24.85 -10.17 3.49
CA THR A 99 -25.68 -9.81 4.65
C THR A 99 -25.08 -10.20 5.98
N GLY A 100 -23.94 -10.90 5.99
CA GLY A 100 -23.25 -11.40 7.17
C GLY A 100 -21.85 -11.86 6.86
N PRO A 101 -21.11 -12.37 7.84
CA PRO A 101 -19.80 -12.97 7.63
C PRO A 101 -19.88 -14.20 6.73
N ALA A 102 -18.74 -14.62 6.18
CA ALA A 102 -18.63 -15.89 5.47
C ALA A 102 -18.86 -17.07 6.43
N GLU A 103 -19.71 -18.01 6.04
CA GLU A 103 -20.03 -19.20 6.82
C GLU A 103 -19.23 -20.39 6.29
N TYR A 104 -18.32 -20.93 7.09
CA TYR A 104 -17.51 -22.10 6.72
C TYR A 104 -18.00 -23.38 7.39
N ASN A 105 -17.76 -24.53 6.72
CA ASN A 105 -17.83 -25.82 7.39
C ASN A 105 -16.62 -26.02 8.33
N ALA A 106 -16.63 -27.10 9.12
CA ALA A 106 -15.64 -27.31 10.19
C ALA A 106 -14.19 -27.50 9.71
N ASP A 107 -13.98 -27.90 8.47
CA ASP A 107 -12.67 -28.13 7.87
C ASP A 107 -12.27 -27.09 6.84
N PHE A 108 -13.02 -25.99 6.72
CA PHE A 108 -12.77 -24.86 5.81
C PHE A 108 -12.65 -25.25 4.33
N THR A 109 -13.32 -26.33 3.94
CA THR A 109 -13.40 -26.78 2.54
C THR A 109 -14.67 -26.32 1.83
N GLU A 110 -15.62 -25.74 2.56
CA GLU A 110 -16.84 -25.16 2.02
C GLU A 110 -17.12 -23.79 2.64
N MET A 111 -17.63 -22.87 1.83
CA MET A 111 -18.02 -21.53 2.27
C MET A 111 -19.38 -21.15 1.69
N THR A 112 -20.27 -20.66 2.55
CA THR A 112 -21.57 -20.11 2.13
C THR A 112 -21.62 -18.62 2.38
N VAL A 113 -22.22 -17.87 1.43
CA VAL A 113 -22.44 -16.43 1.50
C VAL A 113 -23.90 -16.13 1.27
N LYS A 114 -24.51 -15.32 2.13
CA LYS A 114 -25.86 -14.75 1.96
C LYS A 114 -25.76 -13.34 1.41
N LEU A 115 -26.53 -13.03 0.38
CA LEU A 115 -26.49 -11.76 -0.34
C LEU A 115 -27.65 -10.84 0.01
N ARG A 116 -27.44 -9.54 -0.12
CA ARG A 116 -28.49 -8.53 0.00
C ARG A 116 -29.52 -8.67 -1.10
N GLN A 117 -30.77 -8.49 -0.73
CA GLN A 117 -31.90 -8.52 -1.66
C GLN A 117 -32.25 -7.10 -2.11
N GLY A 118 -32.70 -6.96 -3.35
CA GLY A 118 -33.19 -5.69 -3.90
C GLY A 118 -32.10 -4.68 -4.25
N VAL A 119 -30.83 -5.09 -4.25
CA VAL A 119 -29.72 -4.28 -4.79
C VAL A 119 -29.81 -4.30 -6.32
N LEU A 120 -29.67 -3.12 -6.94
CA LEU A 120 -29.74 -2.97 -8.38
C LEU A 120 -28.42 -2.50 -8.97
N TRP A 121 -28.04 -3.08 -10.09
CA TRP A 121 -27.06 -2.50 -10.99
C TRP A 121 -27.52 -1.12 -11.46
N SER A 122 -26.60 -0.28 -11.91
CA SER A 122 -26.91 1.09 -12.32
C SER A 122 -27.77 1.20 -13.57
N ASP A 123 -28.00 0.12 -14.29
CA ASP A 123 -28.94 0.00 -15.41
C ASP A 123 -30.33 -0.52 -15.00
N GLY A 124 -30.55 -0.75 -13.70
CA GLY A 124 -31.82 -1.23 -13.13
C GLY A 124 -31.95 -2.75 -13.06
N THR A 125 -30.96 -3.52 -13.54
CA THR A 125 -30.95 -4.98 -13.41
C THR A 125 -30.70 -5.38 -11.95
N GLU A 126 -31.37 -6.42 -11.45
CA GLU A 126 -31.20 -6.86 -10.07
C GLU A 126 -29.92 -7.69 -9.90
N PHE A 127 -29.14 -7.38 -8.87
CA PHE A 127 -27.99 -8.16 -8.42
C PHE A 127 -28.41 -9.47 -7.77
N THR A 128 -27.78 -10.58 -8.13
CA THR A 128 -28.11 -11.92 -7.64
C THR A 128 -26.86 -12.77 -7.42
N ALA A 129 -27.06 -13.96 -6.83
CA ALA A 129 -26.03 -14.97 -6.66
C ALA A 129 -25.39 -15.42 -7.99
N ASP A 130 -26.14 -15.35 -9.08
CA ASP A 130 -25.63 -15.67 -10.42
C ASP A 130 -24.52 -14.71 -10.88
N ASP A 131 -24.53 -13.43 -10.46
CA ASP A 131 -23.47 -12.48 -10.79
C ASP A 131 -22.16 -12.87 -10.08
N VAL A 132 -22.25 -13.32 -8.82
CA VAL A 132 -21.08 -13.80 -8.05
C VAL A 132 -20.52 -15.07 -8.68
N LYS A 133 -21.37 -16.04 -8.98
CA LYS A 133 -20.98 -17.27 -9.65
C LYS A 133 -20.31 -16.98 -11.00
N TYR A 134 -20.95 -16.15 -11.82
CA TYR A 134 -20.42 -15.75 -13.13
C TYR A 134 -19.06 -15.08 -13.00
N THR A 135 -18.88 -14.19 -12.01
CA THR A 135 -17.59 -13.52 -11.75
C THR A 135 -16.48 -14.53 -11.54
N VAL A 136 -16.69 -15.51 -10.66
CA VAL A 136 -15.67 -16.50 -10.30
C VAL A 136 -15.39 -17.45 -11.48
N GLU A 137 -16.42 -17.99 -12.10
CA GLU A 137 -16.28 -18.90 -13.24
C GLU A 137 -15.61 -18.22 -14.44
N THR A 138 -15.97 -16.96 -14.73
CA THR A 138 -15.36 -16.19 -15.83
C THR A 138 -13.89 -15.89 -15.54
N GLN A 139 -13.54 -15.55 -14.30
CA GLN A 139 -12.14 -15.36 -13.94
C GLN A 139 -11.33 -16.64 -14.06
N ILE A 140 -11.86 -17.80 -13.62
CA ILE A 140 -11.21 -19.10 -13.79
C ILE A 140 -11.00 -19.42 -15.28
N ALA A 141 -12.01 -19.19 -16.10
CA ALA A 141 -11.98 -19.51 -17.53
C ALA A 141 -11.10 -18.55 -18.36
N THR A 142 -10.72 -17.39 -17.79
CA THR A 142 -10.06 -16.31 -18.54
C THR A 142 -8.68 -15.98 -17.94
N PRO A 143 -7.62 -16.73 -18.30
CA PRO A 143 -6.26 -16.40 -17.88
C PRO A 143 -5.87 -14.97 -18.30
N GLY A 144 -5.32 -14.21 -17.32
CA GLY A 144 -5.01 -12.78 -17.48
C GLY A 144 -6.01 -11.86 -16.79
N PHE A 145 -7.10 -12.38 -16.25
CA PHE A 145 -7.87 -11.67 -15.24
C PHE A 145 -7.15 -11.72 -13.87
N THR A 146 -7.35 -10.69 -13.06
CA THR A 146 -6.58 -10.43 -11.83
C THR A 146 -6.60 -11.60 -10.84
N TRP A 147 -7.76 -12.25 -10.66
CA TRP A 147 -7.96 -13.33 -9.69
C TRP A 147 -8.04 -14.72 -10.33
N SER A 148 -7.76 -14.82 -11.64
CA SER A 148 -7.87 -16.06 -12.39
C SER A 148 -7.09 -17.21 -11.76
N ALA A 149 -5.82 -16.99 -11.44
CA ALA A 149 -4.95 -18.03 -10.88
C ALA A 149 -5.40 -18.46 -9.47
N GLN A 150 -5.75 -17.51 -8.60
CA GLN A 150 -6.19 -17.81 -7.24
C GLN A 150 -7.50 -18.56 -7.21
N PHE A 151 -8.50 -18.15 -7.98
CA PHE A 151 -9.75 -18.89 -8.07
C PHE A 151 -9.55 -20.27 -8.70
N ALA A 152 -8.74 -20.38 -9.74
CA ALA A 152 -8.43 -21.68 -10.36
C ALA A 152 -7.69 -22.62 -9.41
N ASP A 153 -6.81 -22.12 -8.54
CA ASP A 153 -6.14 -22.95 -7.52
C ASP A 153 -7.07 -23.39 -6.39
N GLN A 154 -7.98 -22.52 -5.96
CA GLN A 154 -8.73 -22.70 -4.73
C GLN A 154 -10.14 -23.26 -4.93
N VAL A 155 -10.86 -22.88 -5.99
CA VAL A 155 -12.28 -23.25 -6.18
C VAL A 155 -12.41 -24.56 -6.93
N ALA A 156 -13.06 -25.55 -6.30
CA ALA A 156 -13.45 -26.81 -6.94
C ALA A 156 -14.79 -26.67 -7.67
N SER A 157 -15.78 -26.07 -7.02
CA SER A 157 -17.09 -25.76 -7.61
C SER A 157 -17.75 -24.58 -6.91
N ILE A 158 -18.74 -23.98 -7.58
CA ILE A 158 -19.57 -22.92 -7.04
C ILE A 158 -21.02 -23.13 -7.47
N ASP A 159 -21.93 -23.06 -6.52
CA ASP A 159 -23.36 -23.23 -6.72
C ASP A 159 -24.17 -22.05 -6.19
N THR A 160 -25.35 -21.84 -6.75
CA THR A 160 -26.34 -20.86 -6.30
C THR A 160 -27.61 -21.60 -5.84
N PRO A 161 -27.65 -22.06 -4.56
CA PRO A 161 -28.78 -22.84 -4.04
C PRO A 161 -30.11 -22.09 -4.12
N ASP A 162 -30.06 -20.79 -4.04
CA ASP A 162 -31.18 -19.87 -4.28
C ASP A 162 -30.66 -18.54 -4.87
N LYS A 163 -31.58 -17.63 -5.20
CA LYS A 163 -31.28 -16.34 -5.84
C LYS A 163 -30.28 -15.46 -5.07
N TYR A 164 -30.15 -15.64 -3.76
CA TYR A 164 -29.35 -14.79 -2.87
C TYR A 164 -28.40 -15.59 -1.98
N SER A 165 -28.08 -16.81 -2.37
CA SER A 165 -27.11 -17.65 -1.67
C SER A 165 -26.08 -18.19 -2.63
N VAL A 166 -24.81 -18.09 -2.24
CA VAL A 166 -23.69 -18.65 -3.00
C VAL A 166 -22.99 -19.68 -2.12
N HIS A 167 -22.72 -20.86 -2.68
CA HIS A 167 -21.99 -21.91 -2.00
C HIS A 167 -20.74 -22.30 -2.79
N PHE A 168 -19.60 -22.22 -2.13
CA PHE A 168 -18.28 -22.57 -2.67
C PHE A 168 -17.81 -23.89 -2.08
N VAL A 169 -17.27 -24.76 -2.93
CA VAL A 169 -16.47 -25.91 -2.53
C VAL A 169 -15.02 -25.62 -2.90
N LEU A 170 -14.11 -25.73 -1.94
CA LEU A 170 -12.69 -25.44 -2.10
C LEU A 170 -11.90 -26.73 -2.34
N LYS A 171 -10.81 -26.65 -3.10
CA LYS A 171 -9.91 -27.77 -3.38
C LYS A 171 -9.07 -28.17 -2.18
N LYS A 172 -8.85 -27.23 -1.26
CA LYS A 172 -8.06 -27.38 -0.03
C LYS A 172 -8.69 -26.53 1.06
N PRO A 173 -8.49 -26.86 2.35
CA PRO A 173 -8.90 -26.00 3.45
C PRO A 173 -8.37 -24.58 3.28
N ASN A 174 -9.26 -23.58 3.39
CA ASN A 174 -8.87 -22.17 3.42
C ASN A 174 -9.87 -21.36 4.24
N ALA A 175 -9.57 -21.10 5.51
CA ALA A 175 -10.39 -20.32 6.43
C ALA A 175 -10.49 -18.82 6.04
N ARG A 176 -9.77 -18.38 5.00
CA ARG A 176 -9.67 -16.96 4.58
C ARG A 176 -10.01 -16.74 3.12
N PHE A 177 -10.65 -17.71 2.49
CA PHE A 177 -11.02 -17.60 1.09
C PHE A 177 -11.90 -16.35 0.83
N HIS A 178 -12.75 -15.97 1.80
CA HIS A 178 -13.59 -14.77 1.73
C HIS A 178 -12.78 -13.47 1.55
N SER A 179 -11.53 -13.43 1.99
CA SER A 179 -10.69 -12.23 1.91
C SER A 179 -10.41 -11.76 0.49
N ILE A 180 -10.48 -12.65 -0.50
CA ILE A 180 -10.39 -12.30 -1.92
C ILE A 180 -11.47 -11.29 -2.32
N PHE A 181 -12.63 -11.33 -1.68
CA PHE A 181 -13.76 -10.44 -1.93
C PHE A 181 -13.78 -9.19 -1.04
N SER A 182 -12.73 -8.94 -0.25
CA SER A 182 -12.64 -7.78 0.64
C SER A 182 -11.39 -6.93 0.43
N VAL A 183 -10.56 -7.28 -0.54
CA VAL A 183 -9.29 -6.58 -0.81
C VAL A 183 -9.54 -5.22 -1.43
N ARG A 184 -9.04 -4.17 -0.80
CA ARG A 184 -9.31 -2.77 -1.17
C ARG A 184 -8.75 -2.33 -2.53
N TRP A 185 -7.66 -2.92 -3.02
CA TRP A 185 -6.97 -2.50 -4.23
C TRP A 185 -7.29 -3.30 -5.48
N GLY A 186 -7.87 -4.37 -5.40
CA GLY A 186 -8.09 -5.25 -6.52
C GLY A 186 -8.86 -6.46 -6.07
N GLY A 187 -9.82 -6.22 -5.19
CA GLY A 187 -10.75 -7.23 -4.74
C GLY A 187 -11.45 -7.90 -5.90
N ALA A 188 -12.04 -9.03 -5.63
CA ALA A 188 -12.88 -9.68 -6.61
C ALA A 188 -14.18 -8.90 -6.74
N TRP A 189 -14.11 -7.76 -7.44
CA TRP A 189 -15.26 -6.95 -7.83
C TRP A 189 -16.26 -7.81 -8.57
N ILE A 190 -17.53 -7.67 -8.26
CA ILE A 190 -18.56 -8.49 -8.91
C ILE A 190 -18.81 -7.97 -10.33
N MET A 191 -18.86 -8.88 -11.29
CA MET A 191 -19.12 -8.58 -12.72
C MET A 191 -20.62 -8.59 -13.00
N PRO A 192 -21.15 -7.62 -13.77
CA PRO A 192 -22.51 -7.69 -14.26
C PRO A 192 -22.64 -8.80 -15.32
N LYS A 193 -23.16 -9.95 -14.91
CA LYS A 193 -23.32 -11.14 -15.77
C LYS A 193 -24.02 -10.79 -17.07
N HIS A 194 -25.17 -10.09 -17.00
CA HIS A 194 -26.02 -9.74 -18.15
C HIS A 194 -25.30 -8.89 -19.21
N ILE A 195 -24.17 -8.25 -18.86
CA ILE A 195 -23.35 -7.48 -19.79
C ILE A 195 -22.20 -8.31 -20.33
N PHE A 196 -21.46 -8.96 -19.44
CA PHE A 196 -20.24 -9.67 -19.81
C PHE A 196 -20.49 -11.00 -20.51
N GLU A 197 -21.59 -11.70 -20.23
CA GLU A 197 -21.93 -12.96 -20.91
C GLU A 197 -22.22 -12.77 -22.40
N ALA A 198 -22.55 -11.55 -22.83
CA ALA A 198 -22.74 -11.21 -24.23
C ALA A 198 -21.43 -10.92 -24.98
N GLN A 199 -20.30 -10.85 -24.28
CA GLN A 199 -19.00 -10.50 -24.90
C GLN A 199 -18.29 -11.75 -25.40
N ALA A 200 -17.89 -11.73 -26.66
CA ALA A 200 -17.13 -12.82 -27.26
C ALA A 200 -15.72 -12.98 -26.66
N ASP A 201 -15.10 -11.87 -26.26
CA ASP A 201 -13.84 -11.83 -25.51
C ASP A 201 -13.95 -10.80 -24.37
N PRO A 202 -14.18 -11.26 -23.14
CA PRO A 202 -14.34 -10.37 -21.99
C PRO A 202 -13.06 -9.59 -21.65
N LYS A 203 -11.88 -10.00 -22.12
CA LYS A 203 -10.62 -9.26 -21.88
C LYS A 203 -10.46 -8.04 -22.76
N SER A 204 -11.00 -8.06 -23.96
CA SER A 204 -10.91 -6.94 -24.91
C SER A 204 -12.06 -5.95 -24.80
N PHE A 205 -13.04 -6.23 -23.95
CA PHE A 205 -14.20 -5.37 -23.70
C PHE A 205 -13.82 -4.19 -22.80
N ASP A 206 -13.99 -2.96 -23.27
CA ASP A 206 -13.62 -1.74 -22.56
C ASP A 206 -14.54 -1.38 -21.39
N PHE A 207 -15.74 -1.97 -21.35
CA PHE A 207 -16.76 -1.75 -20.32
C PHE A 207 -17.14 -0.28 -20.16
N ASN A 208 -17.36 0.42 -21.25
CA ASN A 208 -17.67 1.86 -21.28
C ASN A 208 -19.06 2.14 -21.87
N PRO A 209 -20.00 2.79 -21.14
CA PRO A 209 -19.85 3.24 -19.76
C PRO A 209 -19.91 2.07 -18.75
N PRO A 210 -19.24 2.20 -17.58
CA PRO A 210 -19.29 1.16 -16.57
C PRO A 210 -20.65 1.07 -15.90
N VAL A 211 -21.15 -0.15 -15.72
CA VAL A 211 -22.36 -0.46 -14.95
C VAL A 211 -21.94 -1.09 -13.62
N GLY A 212 -22.32 -0.47 -12.51
CA GLY A 212 -21.86 -0.90 -11.19
C GLY A 212 -22.98 -0.96 -10.14
N LEU A 213 -22.62 -1.45 -8.97
CA LEU A 213 -23.51 -1.62 -7.81
C LEU A 213 -23.40 -0.45 -6.82
N GLY A 214 -22.38 0.42 -6.98
CA GLY A 214 -22.17 1.59 -6.13
C GLY A 214 -23.14 2.75 -6.42
N PRO A 215 -23.10 3.81 -5.57
CA PRO A 215 -24.08 4.90 -5.58
C PRO A 215 -23.85 5.97 -6.66
N TYR A 216 -22.83 5.84 -7.50
CA TYR A 216 -22.51 6.79 -8.57
C TYR A 216 -22.39 6.10 -9.92
N THR A 217 -22.62 6.88 -11.00
CA THR A 217 -22.40 6.50 -12.40
C THR A 217 -21.49 7.48 -13.10
N LEU A 218 -20.87 7.05 -14.19
CA LEU A 218 -20.03 7.92 -15.00
C LEU A 218 -20.85 9.04 -15.63
N HIS A 219 -20.50 10.29 -15.37
CA HIS A 219 -21.06 11.46 -16.03
C HIS A 219 -20.23 11.82 -17.28
N SER A 220 -18.92 12.00 -17.10
CA SER A 220 -17.98 12.32 -18.18
C SER A 220 -16.54 12.11 -17.73
N PHE A 221 -15.62 12.07 -18.67
CA PHE A 221 -14.19 11.99 -18.43
C PHE A 221 -13.42 12.75 -19.50
N ASP A 222 -12.17 13.12 -19.15
CA ASP A 222 -11.25 13.74 -20.10
C ASP A 222 -10.73 12.69 -21.09
N PRO A 223 -10.84 12.92 -22.41
CA PRO A 223 -10.22 12.04 -23.42
C PRO A 223 -8.71 11.84 -23.27
N ASN A 224 -8.02 12.74 -22.55
CA ASN A 224 -6.60 12.60 -22.22
C ASN A 224 -6.37 12.02 -20.79
N GLY A 225 -7.43 11.61 -20.10
CA GLY A 225 -7.34 10.91 -18.83
C GLY A 225 -7.02 11.77 -17.59
N ALA A 226 -7.09 13.10 -17.71
CA ALA A 226 -6.71 14.00 -16.62
C ALA A 226 -7.78 14.11 -15.52
N TRP A 227 -9.03 13.82 -15.82
CA TRP A 227 -10.11 13.89 -14.83
C TRP A 227 -11.28 12.98 -15.19
N TYR A 228 -12.05 12.60 -14.16
CA TYR A 228 -13.30 11.83 -14.24
C TYR A 228 -14.35 12.49 -13.36
N ILE A 229 -15.58 12.58 -13.86
CA ILE A 229 -16.75 13.15 -13.16
C ILE A 229 -17.78 12.04 -13.00
N TRP A 230 -18.15 11.79 -11.75
CA TRP A 230 -19.15 10.81 -11.36
C TRP A 230 -20.38 11.53 -10.83
N GLN A 231 -21.58 11.06 -11.20
CA GLN A 231 -22.85 11.61 -10.75
C GLN A 231 -23.59 10.61 -9.88
N LYS A 232 -24.10 11.09 -8.74
CA LYS A 232 -24.93 10.29 -7.85
C LYS A 232 -26.18 9.79 -8.59
N ARG A 233 -26.48 8.50 -8.45
CA ARG A 233 -27.68 7.85 -9.01
C ARG A 233 -28.94 8.37 -8.31
N ALA A 234 -30.05 8.45 -9.04
CA ALA A 234 -31.34 8.78 -8.44
C ALA A 234 -31.86 7.67 -7.50
N ASP A 235 -31.49 6.42 -7.80
CA ASP A 235 -31.82 5.21 -7.04
C ASP A 235 -30.64 4.73 -6.16
N TRP A 236 -29.83 5.64 -5.63
CA TRP A 236 -28.71 5.32 -4.73
C TRP A 236 -29.15 4.44 -3.54
N ASP A 237 -30.41 4.55 -3.10
CA ASP A 237 -31.04 3.74 -2.06
C ASP A 237 -31.27 2.27 -2.45
N LYS A 238 -31.04 1.91 -3.72
CA LYS A 238 -31.04 0.53 -4.24
C LYS A 238 -29.64 -0.06 -4.32
N THR A 239 -28.68 0.54 -3.67
CA THR A 239 -27.30 0.04 -3.53
C THR A 239 -27.05 -0.42 -2.10
N ALA A 240 -25.92 -1.08 -1.84
CA ALA A 240 -25.50 -1.42 -0.48
C ALA A 240 -25.30 -0.16 0.41
N MET A 241 -25.11 1.00 -0.21
CA MET A 241 -24.95 2.29 0.46
C MET A 241 -26.19 2.74 1.25
N ALA A 242 -27.38 2.17 0.96
CA ALA A 242 -28.62 2.53 1.66
C ALA A 242 -28.53 2.41 3.20
N GLU A 243 -27.72 1.49 3.71
CA GLU A 243 -27.54 1.33 5.17
C GLU A 243 -26.72 2.47 5.81
N TRP A 244 -25.94 3.20 5.02
CA TRP A 244 -25.04 4.26 5.48
C TRP A 244 -25.66 5.65 5.35
N GLY A 245 -26.65 5.79 4.47
CA GLY A 245 -27.29 7.03 4.15
C GLY A 245 -26.94 7.60 2.79
N GLU A 246 -27.58 8.70 2.45
CA GLU A 246 -27.38 9.39 1.18
C GLU A 246 -26.02 10.06 1.12
N PRO A 247 -25.18 9.78 0.12
CA PRO A 247 -23.97 10.58 -0.14
C PRO A 247 -24.35 12.04 -0.43
N ALA A 248 -23.75 12.99 0.28
CA ALA A 248 -24.12 14.40 0.14
C ALA A 248 -23.73 15.00 -1.23
N PRO A 249 -22.53 14.79 -1.78
CA PRO A 249 -22.17 15.33 -3.07
C PRO A 249 -23.02 14.73 -4.20
N LYS A 250 -23.56 15.57 -5.07
CA LYS A 250 -24.22 15.12 -6.30
C LYS A 250 -23.19 14.72 -7.36
N TYR A 251 -22.06 15.41 -7.38
CA TYR A 251 -20.93 15.10 -8.26
C TYR A 251 -19.67 14.86 -7.46
N VAL A 252 -18.87 13.89 -7.92
CA VAL A 252 -17.52 13.63 -7.42
C VAL A 252 -16.55 13.74 -8.60
N VAL A 253 -15.56 14.59 -8.46
CA VAL A 253 -14.52 14.79 -9.48
C VAL A 253 -13.21 14.21 -8.98
N TYR A 254 -12.64 13.28 -9.74
CA TYR A 254 -11.27 12.83 -9.57
C TYR A 254 -10.38 13.54 -10.60
N ARG A 255 -9.37 14.25 -10.12
CA ARG A 255 -8.46 15.05 -10.94
C ARG A 255 -7.03 14.57 -10.79
N SER A 256 -6.37 14.18 -11.87
CA SER A 256 -4.97 13.76 -11.87
C SER A 256 -4.05 14.95 -11.58
N ILE A 257 -3.28 14.86 -10.51
CA ILE A 257 -2.26 15.85 -10.12
C ILE A 257 -1.04 15.09 -9.60
N PRO A 258 -0.17 14.60 -10.48
CA PRO A 258 0.97 13.77 -10.12
C PRO A 258 2.00 14.49 -9.24
N SER A 259 2.17 15.80 -9.44
CA SER A 259 3.12 16.60 -8.67
C SER A 259 2.60 16.89 -7.27
N VAL A 260 3.33 16.42 -6.25
CA VAL A 260 2.98 16.62 -4.83
C VAL A 260 2.91 18.08 -4.44
N ASP A 261 3.88 18.90 -4.91
CA ASP A 261 3.90 20.33 -4.62
C ASP A 261 2.71 21.06 -5.26
N LYS A 262 2.29 20.63 -6.44
CA LYS A 262 1.14 21.19 -7.14
C LYS A 262 -0.17 20.89 -6.41
N ARG A 263 -0.32 19.70 -5.78
CA ARG A 263 -1.50 19.38 -4.97
C ARG A 263 -1.71 20.40 -3.86
N LEU A 264 -0.62 20.78 -3.16
CA LEU A 264 -0.67 21.81 -2.12
C LEU A 264 -1.14 23.15 -2.69
N ILE A 265 -0.60 23.58 -3.82
CA ILE A 265 -0.97 24.83 -4.49
C ILE A 265 -2.44 24.83 -4.91
N GLU A 266 -2.93 23.72 -5.49
CA GLU A 266 -4.33 23.57 -5.90
C GLU A 266 -5.29 23.64 -4.70
N MET A 267 -4.92 23.05 -3.55
CA MET A 267 -5.72 23.18 -2.32
C MET A 267 -5.71 24.60 -1.77
N VAL A 268 -4.55 25.26 -1.72
CA VAL A 268 -4.45 26.68 -1.31
C VAL A 268 -5.35 27.57 -2.15
N ASN A 269 -5.42 27.32 -3.45
CA ASN A 269 -6.26 28.05 -4.39
C ASN A 269 -7.76 27.68 -4.34
N GLY A 270 -8.15 26.63 -3.61
CA GLY A 270 -9.54 26.16 -3.50
C GLY A 270 -10.00 25.28 -4.66
N ASN A 271 -9.09 24.74 -5.43
CA ASN A 271 -9.36 23.87 -6.57
C ASN A 271 -9.43 22.39 -6.20
N LEU A 272 -9.15 22.04 -4.94
CA LEU A 272 -9.28 20.70 -4.36
C LEU A 272 -9.98 20.78 -3.01
N ASP A 273 -10.81 19.79 -2.73
CA ASP A 273 -11.45 19.57 -1.42
C ASP A 273 -10.75 18.51 -0.59
N MET A 274 -10.14 17.52 -1.25
CA MET A 274 -9.40 16.44 -0.60
C MET A 274 -8.09 16.17 -1.34
N ILE A 275 -7.04 15.92 -0.56
CA ILE A 275 -5.75 15.45 -1.05
C ILE A 275 -5.43 14.11 -0.42
N HIS A 276 -5.09 13.13 -1.27
CA HIS A 276 -4.68 11.80 -0.82
C HIS A 276 -3.30 11.82 -0.18
N ASP A 277 -2.32 12.45 -0.82
CA ASP A 277 -0.93 12.38 -0.41
C ASP A 277 -0.21 13.70 -0.67
N LEU A 278 0.24 14.32 0.41
CA LEU A 278 1.13 15.49 0.40
C LEU A 278 2.56 15.04 0.72
N SER A 279 3.53 15.90 0.39
CA SER A 279 4.85 15.76 0.99
C SER A 279 4.80 16.07 2.49
N PRO A 280 5.71 15.51 3.30
CA PRO A 280 5.85 15.90 4.70
C PRO A 280 6.00 17.41 4.87
N GLU A 281 6.81 18.05 4.03
CA GLU A 281 7.03 19.50 4.03
C GLU A 281 5.74 20.28 3.70
N GLY A 282 4.96 19.79 2.74
CA GLY A 282 3.66 20.34 2.37
C GLY A 282 2.69 20.29 3.52
N MET A 283 2.58 19.14 4.19
CA MET A 283 1.72 18.97 5.36
C MET A 283 2.13 19.86 6.52
N PHE A 284 3.42 19.95 6.83
CA PHE A 284 3.93 20.80 7.92
C PHE A 284 3.68 22.29 7.69
N SER A 285 3.50 22.70 6.44
CA SER A 285 3.23 24.09 6.09
C SER A 285 1.75 24.40 5.79
N LEU A 286 0.92 23.38 5.63
CA LEU A 286 -0.47 23.48 5.16
C LEU A 286 -1.31 24.51 5.92
N ALA A 287 -1.34 24.44 7.24
CA ALA A 287 -2.16 25.33 8.08
C ALA A 287 -1.78 26.80 7.96
N LYS A 288 -0.52 27.09 7.61
CA LYS A 288 -0.05 28.48 7.40
C LYS A 288 -0.44 29.02 6.03
N GLN A 289 -0.55 28.14 5.02
CA GLN A 289 -0.81 28.54 3.64
C GLN A 289 -2.31 28.55 3.31
N ALA A 290 -3.10 27.66 3.93
CA ALA A 290 -4.53 27.53 3.68
C ALA A 290 -5.30 27.43 5.01
N PRO A 291 -5.82 28.56 5.54
CA PRO A 291 -6.51 28.57 6.86
C PRO A 291 -7.74 27.66 6.95
N THR A 292 -8.38 27.35 5.83
CA THR A 292 -9.55 26.45 5.76
C THR A 292 -9.19 24.99 5.55
N ALA A 293 -7.95 24.70 5.15
CA ALA A 293 -7.46 23.35 4.99
C ALA A 293 -7.00 22.76 6.32
N ARG A 294 -7.19 21.46 6.48
CA ARG A 294 -6.80 20.69 7.66
C ARG A 294 -6.07 19.44 7.24
N GLY A 295 -4.98 19.11 7.93
CA GLY A 295 -4.48 17.76 7.96
C GLY A 295 -5.50 16.87 8.67
N TRP A 296 -5.62 15.65 8.22
CA TRP A 296 -6.57 14.71 8.81
C TRP A 296 -6.14 14.29 10.22
N PHE A 297 -4.85 14.08 10.42
CA PHE A 297 -4.26 13.71 11.70
C PHE A 297 -3.62 14.93 12.35
N PRO A 298 -4.12 15.40 13.50
CA PRO A 298 -3.74 16.69 14.09
C PRO A 298 -2.40 16.67 14.83
N GLY A 299 -1.90 15.52 15.24
CA GLY A 299 -0.65 15.37 15.99
C GLY A 299 0.54 15.00 15.11
N PHE A 300 1.76 15.33 15.52
CA PHE A 300 2.95 14.83 14.82
C PHE A 300 2.97 13.29 14.88
N PRO A 301 3.21 12.60 13.78
CA PRO A 301 3.75 13.02 12.48
C PRO A 301 2.75 13.60 11.46
N TYR A 302 1.51 13.84 11.79
CA TYR A 302 0.44 14.37 10.92
C TYR A 302 0.07 13.44 9.76
N ALA A 303 0.37 12.18 9.89
CA ALA A 303 0.19 11.18 8.85
C ALA A 303 -0.74 10.07 9.28
N HIS A 304 -1.38 9.44 8.31
CA HIS A 304 -2.02 8.15 8.48
C HIS A 304 -0.96 7.05 8.32
N PRO A 305 -0.76 6.19 9.31
CA PRO A 305 0.11 5.04 9.17
C PRO A 305 -0.59 3.97 8.33
N ASP A 306 -0.42 4.04 7.02
CA ASP A 306 -0.99 3.04 6.10
C ASP A 306 -0.43 1.64 6.41
N PRO A 307 -1.26 0.58 6.38
CA PRO A 307 -0.81 -0.78 6.66
C PRO A 307 0.05 -1.39 5.54
N THR A 308 0.81 -0.58 4.84
CA THR A 308 1.80 -0.98 3.85
C THR A 308 3.20 -0.85 4.45
N LEU A 309 4.07 -1.81 4.15
CA LEU A 309 5.46 -1.83 4.65
C LEU A 309 6.43 -1.46 3.54
N PRO A 310 6.90 -0.21 3.42
CA PRO A 310 8.12 0.10 2.70
C PRO A 310 9.29 -0.73 3.22
N MET A 311 9.94 -1.44 2.33
CA MET A 311 11.00 -2.38 2.64
C MET A 311 12.08 -2.37 1.55
N ILE A 312 13.26 -2.88 1.90
CA ILE A 312 14.30 -3.18 0.93
C ILE A 312 14.23 -4.67 0.65
N ILE A 313 14.03 -5.02 -0.61
CA ILE A 313 14.00 -6.40 -1.06
C ILE A 313 15.26 -6.77 -1.84
N PHE A 314 15.64 -8.02 -1.72
CA PHE A 314 16.73 -8.63 -2.48
C PHE A 314 16.16 -9.72 -3.38
N ASN A 315 16.63 -9.82 -4.62
CA ASN A 315 16.30 -10.96 -5.45
C ASN A 315 17.07 -12.19 -4.94
N SER A 316 16.38 -13.11 -4.26
CA SER A 316 17.00 -14.29 -3.65
C SER A 316 17.51 -15.31 -4.67
N GLN A 317 17.14 -15.18 -5.96
CA GLN A 317 17.74 -15.96 -7.03
C GLN A 317 19.14 -15.43 -7.42
N ASN A 318 19.51 -14.21 -7.02
CA ASN A 318 20.84 -13.67 -7.21
C ASN A 318 21.80 -14.22 -6.14
N PRO A 319 22.90 -14.89 -6.52
CA PRO A 319 23.87 -15.48 -5.58
C PRO A 319 24.42 -14.51 -4.53
N LYS A 320 24.49 -13.21 -4.84
CA LYS A 320 24.98 -12.17 -3.91
C LYS A 320 24.19 -12.11 -2.60
N PHE A 321 22.89 -12.47 -2.65
CA PHE A 321 21.97 -12.27 -1.53
C PHE A 321 21.40 -13.57 -0.94
N GLN A 322 21.91 -14.74 -1.35
CA GLN A 322 21.43 -16.04 -0.83
C GLN A 322 21.83 -16.27 0.62
N ASP A 323 23.03 -15.79 1.01
CA ASP A 323 23.51 -15.93 2.37
C ASP A 323 22.88 -14.87 3.30
N LYS A 324 22.20 -15.32 4.36
CA LYS A 324 21.59 -14.40 5.33
C LYS A 324 22.58 -13.47 6.02
N ARG A 325 23.85 -13.90 6.15
CA ARG A 325 24.91 -13.06 6.73
C ARG A 325 25.16 -11.82 5.91
N VAL A 326 25.05 -11.91 4.59
CA VAL A 326 25.17 -10.75 3.69
C VAL A 326 23.98 -9.80 3.88
N ARG A 327 22.76 -10.33 3.95
CA ARG A 327 21.55 -9.52 4.13
C ARG A 327 21.55 -8.82 5.50
N TRP A 328 21.94 -9.53 6.57
CA TRP A 328 22.13 -8.94 7.89
C TRP A 328 23.25 -7.89 7.90
N ALA A 329 24.38 -8.14 7.24
CA ALA A 329 25.44 -7.15 7.13
C ALA A 329 24.96 -5.86 6.48
N LEU A 330 24.19 -5.96 5.40
CA LEU A 330 23.58 -4.80 4.73
C LEU A 330 22.59 -4.06 5.65
N ALA A 331 21.82 -4.77 6.47
CA ALA A 331 20.93 -4.15 7.45
C ALA A 331 21.72 -3.36 8.52
N LEU A 332 22.80 -3.94 9.05
CA LEU A 332 23.65 -3.30 10.08
C LEU A 332 24.53 -2.15 9.54
N MET A 333 24.57 -1.93 8.25
CA MET A 333 25.22 -0.76 7.65
C MET A 333 24.33 0.49 7.64
N LEU A 334 23.05 0.38 7.95
CA LEU A 334 22.06 1.45 7.83
C LEU A 334 21.84 2.18 9.16
N ASP A 335 21.67 3.49 9.07
CA ASP A 335 21.30 4.36 10.20
C ASP A 335 19.81 4.71 10.13
N PRO A 336 18.99 4.27 11.10
CA PRO A 336 17.56 4.52 11.09
C PRO A 336 17.19 6.01 11.19
N LEU A 337 18.04 6.85 11.82
CA LEU A 337 17.77 8.28 11.90
C LEU A 337 17.96 8.97 10.55
N GLU A 338 19.03 8.60 9.82
CA GLU A 338 19.26 9.09 8.45
C GLU A 338 18.10 8.65 7.53
N ILE A 339 17.66 7.39 7.62
CA ILE A 339 16.50 6.87 6.87
C ILE A 339 15.24 7.70 7.17
N SER A 340 14.92 7.93 8.44
CA SER A 340 13.74 8.71 8.83
C SER A 340 13.79 10.14 8.30
N MET A 341 14.95 10.79 8.39
CA MET A 341 15.15 12.15 7.89
C MET A 341 15.09 12.24 6.37
N ALA A 342 15.74 11.31 5.68
CA ALA A 342 15.74 11.29 4.21
C ALA A 342 14.35 11.05 3.64
N SER A 343 13.63 10.03 4.17
CA SER A 343 12.34 9.59 3.64
C SER A 343 11.20 10.54 4.02
N TYR A 344 11.03 10.85 5.30
CA TYR A 344 9.87 11.55 5.85
C TYR A 344 10.19 12.80 6.68
N ARG A 345 11.41 13.33 6.63
CA ARG A 345 11.83 14.49 7.45
C ARG A 345 11.65 14.25 8.95
N GLY A 346 11.90 13.03 9.39
CA GLY A 346 11.73 12.61 10.78
C GLY A 346 10.31 12.17 11.16
N ALA A 347 9.39 12.13 10.21
CA ALA A 347 8.01 11.68 10.43
C ALA A 347 7.79 10.21 10.03
N ALA A 348 8.83 9.38 10.01
CA ALA A 348 8.72 7.95 9.73
C ALA A 348 8.33 7.16 10.98
N THR A 349 7.43 6.20 10.83
CA THR A 349 7.13 5.19 11.85
C THR A 349 7.89 3.92 11.49
N LEU A 350 9.02 3.67 12.15
CA LEU A 350 9.95 2.60 11.79
C LEU A 350 9.45 1.21 12.20
N SER A 351 9.81 0.20 11.42
CA SER A 351 9.58 -1.21 11.73
C SER A 351 10.85 -2.03 11.55
N ALA A 352 11.25 -2.75 12.58
CA ALA A 352 12.34 -3.74 12.54
C ALA A 352 11.88 -5.14 12.12
N ILE A 353 10.57 -5.39 12.10
CA ILE A 353 9.98 -6.68 11.77
C ILE A 353 9.22 -6.60 10.44
N ALA A 354 9.03 -7.74 9.79
CA ALA A 354 8.40 -7.82 8.47
C ALA A 354 6.88 -7.57 8.53
N MET A 355 6.50 -6.42 9.10
CA MET A 355 5.12 -6.04 9.36
C MET A 355 5.03 -4.51 9.55
N PRO A 356 3.99 -3.85 9.06
CA PRO A 356 3.78 -2.43 9.32
C PRO A 356 3.36 -2.20 10.79
N PRO A 357 3.90 -1.18 11.48
CA PRO A 357 3.56 -0.85 12.86
C PRO A 357 2.26 -0.04 12.92
N THR A 358 1.14 -0.67 12.57
CA THR A 358 -0.16 0.00 12.45
C THR A 358 -1.27 -0.79 13.13
N GLY A 359 -2.26 -0.09 13.67
CA GLY A 359 -3.48 -0.68 14.22
C GLY A 359 -3.21 -1.72 15.30
N THR A 360 -3.91 -2.84 15.23
CA THR A 360 -3.77 -3.94 16.20
C THR A 360 -2.43 -4.65 16.14
N HIS A 361 -1.69 -4.52 15.04
CA HIS A 361 -0.34 -5.10 14.96
C HIS A 361 0.57 -4.58 16.07
N THR A 362 0.41 -3.33 16.49
CA THR A 362 1.19 -2.76 17.58
C THR A 362 0.97 -3.48 18.90
N ASP A 363 -0.27 -3.82 19.19
CA ASP A 363 -0.68 -4.49 20.43
C ASP A 363 -0.45 -6.01 20.37
N ASP A 364 -0.67 -6.63 19.20
CA ASP A 364 -0.57 -8.07 19.01
C ASP A 364 0.89 -8.55 18.84
N TYR A 365 1.76 -7.73 18.25
CA TYR A 365 3.10 -8.16 17.86
C TYR A 365 4.22 -7.24 18.34
N PHE A 366 4.11 -5.92 18.11
CA PHE A 366 5.24 -5.03 18.41
C PHE A 366 5.52 -4.92 19.89
N ALA A 367 4.52 -4.62 20.71
CA ALA A 367 4.68 -4.50 22.14
C ALA A 367 5.04 -5.85 22.80
N PRO A 368 4.36 -6.98 22.50
CA PRO A 368 4.71 -8.28 23.11
C PRO A 368 6.07 -8.83 22.70
N LEU A 369 6.58 -8.50 21.52
CA LEU A 369 7.88 -8.98 21.04
C LEU A 369 9.07 -8.14 21.50
N GLN A 370 8.86 -7.02 22.21
CA GLN A 370 9.99 -6.15 22.61
C GLN A 370 11.05 -6.87 23.41
N ASP A 371 10.68 -7.64 24.43
CA ASP A 371 11.65 -8.39 25.24
C ASP A 371 12.43 -9.41 24.41
N TRP A 372 11.78 -10.05 23.46
CA TRP A 372 12.43 -10.99 22.56
C TRP A 372 13.40 -10.28 21.62
N LEU A 373 13.02 -9.16 21.01
CA LEU A 373 13.86 -8.35 20.11
C LEU A 373 15.09 -7.80 20.84
N ILE A 374 14.91 -7.26 22.04
CA ILE A 374 16.01 -6.73 22.87
C ILE A 374 17.03 -7.83 23.21
N ASN A 375 16.55 -9.06 23.40
CA ASN A 375 17.36 -10.20 23.75
C ASN A 375 17.78 -11.08 22.57
N TYR A 376 17.35 -10.75 21.35
CA TYR A 376 17.74 -11.48 20.16
C TYR A 376 19.26 -11.37 19.94
N GLU A 377 19.92 -12.51 19.78
CA GLU A 377 21.36 -12.60 19.54
C GLU A 377 21.64 -13.01 18.10
N LEU A 378 22.40 -12.17 17.39
CA LEU A 378 22.92 -12.46 16.05
C LEU A 378 24.37 -12.95 16.17
N ASP A 379 24.63 -14.14 15.64
CA ASP A 379 25.98 -14.70 15.55
C ASP A 379 26.69 -14.13 14.31
N THR A 380 27.78 -13.38 14.54
CA THR A 380 28.60 -12.78 13.48
C THR A 380 29.66 -13.74 12.92
N GLY A 381 29.79 -14.94 13.50
CA GLY A 381 30.88 -15.89 13.24
C GLY A 381 32.10 -15.67 14.11
N THR A 382 32.27 -14.50 14.72
CA THR A 382 33.35 -14.17 15.67
C THR A 382 32.82 -13.77 17.04
N SER A 383 31.61 -13.26 17.11
CA SER A 383 30.95 -12.81 18.33
C SER A 383 29.44 -12.96 18.23
N LYS A 384 28.77 -12.81 19.36
CA LYS A 384 27.29 -12.65 19.39
C LYS A 384 26.97 -11.23 19.79
N ILE A 385 26.07 -10.60 19.06
CA ILE A 385 25.63 -9.23 19.32
C ILE A 385 24.12 -9.17 19.52
N LYS A 386 23.65 -8.15 20.20
CA LYS A 386 22.21 -7.77 20.26
C LYS A 386 21.98 -6.61 19.31
N PRO A 387 21.50 -6.88 18.08
CA PRO A 387 21.46 -5.88 17.03
C PRO A 387 20.31 -4.87 17.17
N TYR A 388 19.32 -5.15 18.01
CA TYR A 388 18.14 -4.30 18.17
C TYR A 388 18.42 -3.10 19.08
N ASP A 389 17.94 -1.91 18.67
CA ASP A 389 17.95 -0.67 19.44
C ASP A 389 16.52 -0.22 19.74
N PRO A 390 16.00 -0.42 20.97
CA PRO A 390 14.66 0.01 21.34
C PRO A 390 14.52 1.53 21.50
N THR A 391 15.62 2.29 21.50
CA THR A 391 15.61 3.75 21.77
C THR A 391 15.51 4.60 20.51
N VAL A 392 15.40 3.99 19.33
CA VAL A 392 15.40 4.72 18.06
C VAL A 392 14.26 5.72 17.98
N GLY A 393 13.02 5.34 18.43
CA GLY A 393 11.88 6.24 18.43
C GLY A 393 12.09 7.49 19.29
N GLU A 394 12.66 7.33 20.51
CA GLU A 394 13.01 8.44 21.40
C GLU A 394 14.04 9.37 20.76
N ARG A 395 15.07 8.80 20.13
CA ARG A 395 16.12 9.56 19.43
C ARG A 395 15.57 10.35 18.25
N ILE A 396 14.62 9.80 17.49
CA ILE A 396 13.92 10.54 16.43
C ILE A 396 13.09 11.67 17.03
N ALA A 397 12.34 11.41 18.11
CA ALA A 397 11.55 12.43 18.81
C ALA A 397 12.44 13.60 19.28
N GLU A 398 13.60 13.31 19.87
CA GLU A 398 14.58 14.32 20.27
C GLU A 398 15.09 15.13 19.08
N MET A 399 15.37 14.47 17.95
CA MET A 399 15.89 15.09 16.75
C MET A 399 14.91 16.07 16.11
N VAL A 400 13.59 15.76 16.10
CA VAL A 400 12.57 16.60 15.46
C VAL A 400 11.97 17.66 16.39
N ARG A 401 12.08 17.49 17.70
CA ARG A 401 11.53 18.42 18.72
C ARG A 401 11.97 19.87 18.55
N PRO A 402 13.22 20.23 18.19
CA PRO A 402 13.60 21.61 17.95
C PRO A 402 12.75 22.31 16.86
N GLN A 403 12.22 21.55 15.90
CA GLN A 403 11.41 22.09 14.81
C GLN A 403 9.91 22.12 15.13
N PHE A 404 9.40 21.09 15.83
CA PHE A 404 7.97 20.86 16.02
C PHE A 404 7.48 21.09 17.47
N GLY A 405 8.40 21.31 18.42
CA GLY A 405 8.08 21.68 19.81
C GLY A 405 7.15 20.69 20.49
N ASP A 406 6.08 21.21 21.10
CA ASP A 406 5.10 20.46 21.88
C ASP A 406 4.21 19.52 21.02
N ALA A 407 4.24 19.62 19.70
CA ALA A 407 3.57 18.67 18.83
C ALA A 407 4.20 17.29 18.85
N VAL A 408 5.48 17.19 19.23
CA VAL A 408 6.20 15.92 19.33
C VAL A 408 5.88 15.26 20.68
N PRO A 409 5.38 14.01 20.70
CA PRO A 409 5.01 13.33 21.94
C PRO A 409 6.19 13.17 22.90
N THR A 410 5.89 13.13 24.20
CA THR A 410 6.87 12.99 25.27
C THR A 410 6.72 11.69 26.07
N ASP A 411 5.54 11.09 26.07
CA ASP A 411 5.33 9.79 26.69
C ASP A 411 5.77 8.65 25.73
N LEU A 412 6.25 7.56 26.31
CA LEU A 412 6.89 6.49 25.58
C LEU A 412 5.91 5.75 24.63
N GLU A 413 4.65 5.58 25.06
CA GLU A 413 3.66 4.89 24.23
C GLU A 413 3.33 5.70 22.97
N ALA A 414 3.12 7.01 23.11
CA ALA A 414 2.88 7.90 21.99
C ALA A 414 4.12 8.05 21.09
N ILE A 415 5.33 8.00 21.66
CA ILE A 415 6.58 7.94 20.90
C ILE A 415 6.63 6.66 20.06
N HIS A 416 6.34 5.51 20.64
CA HIS A 416 6.31 4.24 19.92
C HIS A 416 5.28 4.24 18.79
N LYS A 417 4.08 4.77 19.02
CA LYS A 417 3.04 4.91 17.99
C LYS A 417 3.46 5.85 16.85
N SER A 418 4.21 6.91 17.16
CA SER A 418 4.62 7.91 16.17
C SER A 418 5.86 7.52 15.38
N PHE A 419 6.84 6.91 16.02
CA PHE A 419 8.18 6.69 15.45
C PHE A 419 8.60 5.22 15.36
N GLY A 420 7.77 4.31 15.89
CA GLY A 420 8.08 2.88 15.98
C GLY A 420 8.72 2.46 17.30
N TYR A 421 8.73 1.16 17.54
CA TYR A 421 9.17 0.55 18.80
C TYR A 421 10.69 0.39 18.90
N GLY A 422 11.41 0.59 17.80
CA GLY A 422 12.85 0.41 17.68
C GLY A 422 13.26 -0.10 16.30
N TRP A 423 14.56 -0.23 16.06
CA TRP A 423 15.11 -0.72 14.80
C TRP A 423 16.51 -1.32 14.99
N TRP A 424 17.15 -1.76 13.91
CA TRP A 424 18.49 -2.33 13.94
C TRP A 424 19.55 -1.27 14.18
N LYS A 425 20.57 -1.58 14.98
CA LYS A 425 21.71 -0.70 15.23
C LYS A 425 22.58 -0.61 13.98
N LYS A 426 23.06 0.59 13.66
CA LYS A 426 24.21 0.71 12.74
C LYS A 426 25.46 0.19 13.42
N ASP A 427 26.00 -0.93 12.95
CA ASP A 427 27.21 -1.57 13.47
C ASP A 427 28.08 -2.08 12.33
N LEU A 428 28.96 -1.21 11.84
CA LEU A 428 29.89 -1.52 10.73
C LEU A 428 30.90 -2.60 11.09
N LYS A 429 31.21 -2.78 12.38
CA LYS A 429 32.12 -3.85 12.83
C LYS A 429 31.42 -5.20 12.68
N ALA A 430 30.26 -5.34 13.24
CA ALA A 430 29.48 -6.58 13.13
C ALA A 430 29.11 -6.90 11.66
N ALA A 431 28.77 -5.89 10.87
CA ALA A 431 28.55 -6.05 9.43
C ALA A 431 29.79 -6.61 8.71
N GLY A 432 30.97 -6.10 9.08
CA GLY A 432 32.24 -6.59 8.54
C GLY A 432 32.57 -8.02 8.97
N GLU A 433 32.27 -8.40 10.21
CA GLU A 433 32.44 -9.77 10.72
C GLU A 433 31.53 -10.74 9.94
N LEU A 434 30.27 -10.38 9.71
CA LEU A 434 29.31 -11.17 8.92
C LEU A 434 29.77 -11.37 7.47
N LEU A 435 30.20 -10.30 6.80
CA LEU A 435 30.73 -10.39 5.44
C LEU A 435 31.96 -11.28 5.39
N THR A 436 32.88 -11.12 6.35
CA THR A 436 34.10 -11.95 6.44
C THR A 436 33.75 -13.42 6.65
N ALA A 437 32.78 -13.72 7.53
CA ALA A 437 32.28 -15.08 7.75
C ALA A 437 31.59 -15.66 6.50
N ALA A 438 31.00 -14.80 5.64
CA ALA A 438 30.46 -15.18 4.34
C ALA A 438 31.52 -15.30 3.21
N GLY A 439 32.82 -15.10 3.54
CA GLY A 439 33.92 -15.24 2.60
C GLY A 439 34.32 -13.97 1.85
N PHE A 440 33.72 -12.83 2.20
CA PHE A 440 34.11 -11.53 1.63
C PHE A 440 35.41 -11.03 2.23
N THR A 441 36.15 -10.21 1.48
CA THR A 441 37.40 -9.61 1.91
C THR A 441 37.36 -8.10 1.68
N LYS A 442 38.24 -7.36 2.38
CA LYS A 442 38.41 -5.92 2.16
C LYS A 442 39.65 -5.61 1.33
N ASN A 443 39.51 -4.69 0.37
CA ASN A 443 40.61 -4.08 -0.37
C ASN A 443 40.51 -2.55 -0.17
N GLY A 444 41.33 -2.03 0.76
CA GLY A 444 41.17 -0.67 1.27
C GLY A 444 39.78 -0.53 1.96
N ASP A 445 38.99 0.42 1.52
CA ASP A 445 37.66 0.64 2.06
C ASP A 445 36.57 -0.20 1.34
N GLN A 446 36.89 -0.90 0.25
CA GLN A 446 35.94 -1.64 -0.56
C GLN A 446 35.82 -3.10 -0.16
N TRP A 447 34.61 -3.63 -0.16
CA TRP A 447 34.32 -5.05 -0.03
C TRP A 447 34.45 -5.78 -1.36
N LEU A 448 35.10 -6.91 -1.34
CA LEU A 448 35.20 -7.87 -2.45
C LEU A 448 34.43 -9.13 -2.10
N MET A 449 33.69 -9.65 -3.09
CA MET A 449 33.02 -10.94 -2.99
C MET A 449 34.03 -12.11 -2.92
N PRO A 450 33.57 -13.32 -2.57
CA PRO A 450 34.46 -14.50 -2.49
C PRO A 450 35.22 -14.82 -3.78
N ASP A 451 34.72 -14.38 -4.94
CA ASP A 451 35.39 -14.51 -6.25
C ASP A 451 36.43 -13.41 -6.54
N GLY A 452 36.62 -12.48 -5.59
CA GLY A 452 37.54 -11.36 -5.70
C GLY A 452 37.01 -10.14 -6.47
N GLN A 453 35.78 -10.21 -7.00
CA GLN A 453 35.17 -9.05 -7.65
C GLN A 453 34.64 -8.05 -6.61
N PRO A 454 34.53 -6.76 -6.96
CA PRO A 454 33.87 -5.79 -6.08
C PRO A 454 32.46 -6.23 -5.68
N PHE A 455 32.11 -6.05 -4.39
CA PHE A 455 30.74 -6.22 -3.96
C PHE A 455 29.93 -5.03 -4.49
N ALA A 456 29.34 -5.23 -5.66
CA ALA A 456 28.62 -4.19 -6.39
C ALA A 456 27.25 -4.68 -6.84
N PHE A 457 26.23 -3.79 -6.74
CA PHE A 457 24.89 -4.05 -7.25
C PHE A 457 24.09 -2.76 -7.46
N THR A 458 22.96 -2.88 -8.15
CA THR A 458 21.98 -1.81 -8.35
C THR A 458 20.79 -1.99 -7.40
N ILE A 459 20.36 -0.90 -6.76
CA ILE A 459 19.08 -0.82 -6.07
C ILE A 459 18.10 -0.02 -6.95
N LYS A 460 17.02 -0.67 -7.39
CA LYS A 460 15.94 -0.01 -8.14
C LYS A 460 14.95 0.64 -7.19
N THR A 461 14.53 1.85 -7.52
CA THR A 461 13.57 2.62 -6.71
C THR A 461 12.37 3.04 -7.57
N PHE A 462 11.19 3.07 -6.97
CA PHE A 462 10.02 3.64 -7.64
C PHE A 462 10.16 5.17 -7.73
N THR A 463 9.41 5.80 -8.65
CA THR A 463 9.43 7.27 -8.84
C THR A 463 8.75 8.03 -7.70
N GLU A 464 7.94 7.36 -6.89
CA GLU A 464 7.26 7.97 -5.75
C GLU A 464 8.30 8.53 -4.76
N GLY A 465 8.00 9.73 -4.21
CA GLY A 465 8.98 10.55 -3.48
C GLY A 465 9.63 9.86 -2.29
N VAL A 466 8.87 9.13 -1.49
CA VAL A 466 9.39 8.43 -0.30
C VAL A 466 10.27 7.25 -0.70
N MET A 467 9.83 6.42 -1.63
CA MET A 467 10.57 5.23 -2.07
C MET A 467 11.86 5.60 -2.78
N ASN A 468 11.85 6.67 -3.58
CA ASN A 468 13.04 7.18 -4.23
C ASN A 468 14.05 7.73 -3.21
N ARG A 469 13.58 8.54 -2.25
CA ARG A 469 14.44 9.07 -1.20
C ARG A 469 15.06 7.96 -0.34
N LEU A 470 14.25 6.96 0.04
CA LEU A 470 14.72 5.79 0.78
C LEU A 470 15.83 5.05 0.01
N GLY A 471 15.60 4.68 -1.25
CA GLY A 471 16.58 3.92 -2.02
C GLY A 471 17.86 4.70 -2.30
N THR A 472 17.75 6.00 -2.51
CA THR A 472 18.93 6.88 -2.70
C THR A 472 19.75 6.98 -1.42
N ASP A 473 19.12 7.19 -0.26
CA ASP A 473 19.79 7.25 1.03
C ASP A 473 20.47 5.93 1.38
N VAL A 474 19.76 4.82 1.24
CA VAL A 474 20.30 3.47 1.49
C VAL A 474 21.51 3.16 0.60
N ALA A 475 21.44 3.47 -0.70
CA ALA A 475 22.57 3.30 -1.61
C ALA A 475 23.80 4.12 -1.16
N GLN A 476 23.58 5.34 -0.69
CA GLN A 476 24.64 6.19 -0.17
C GLN A 476 25.27 5.59 1.10
N GLN A 477 24.45 5.13 2.05
CA GLN A 477 24.94 4.54 3.30
C GLN A 477 25.76 3.26 3.04
N TRP A 478 25.29 2.38 2.16
CA TRP A 478 26.04 1.18 1.76
C TRP A 478 27.37 1.52 1.05
N THR A 479 27.35 2.57 0.20
CA THR A 479 28.57 3.02 -0.48
C THR A 479 29.59 3.56 0.52
N GLN A 480 29.15 4.32 1.53
CA GLN A 480 30.03 4.77 2.63
C GLN A 480 30.58 3.59 3.45
N ALA A 481 29.84 2.49 3.54
CA ALA A 481 30.29 1.28 4.23
C ALA A 481 31.21 0.37 3.39
N GLY A 482 31.48 0.75 2.14
CA GLY A 482 32.40 0.07 1.22
C GLY A 482 31.77 -0.90 0.24
N VAL A 483 30.45 -0.89 0.07
CA VAL A 483 29.71 -1.63 -0.97
C VAL A 483 29.45 -0.70 -2.14
N GLN A 484 29.70 -1.14 -3.39
CA GLN A 484 29.46 -0.30 -4.56
C GLN A 484 27.98 -0.39 -4.97
N VAL A 485 27.17 0.59 -4.59
CA VAL A 485 25.72 0.57 -4.88
C VAL A 485 25.31 1.75 -5.76
N THR A 486 24.60 1.45 -6.83
CA THR A 486 23.98 2.44 -7.72
C THR A 486 22.47 2.46 -7.49
N ALA A 487 21.91 3.64 -7.18
CA ALA A 487 20.45 3.83 -7.16
C ALA A 487 19.94 4.14 -8.57
N GLU A 488 18.92 3.41 -9.01
CA GLU A 488 18.29 3.57 -10.33
C GLU A 488 16.79 3.79 -10.14
N VAL A 489 16.26 4.87 -10.72
CA VAL A 489 14.81 5.12 -10.74
C VAL A 489 14.15 4.28 -11.82
N ALA A 490 13.23 3.40 -11.42
CA ALA A 490 12.51 2.48 -12.28
C ALA A 490 10.99 2.78 -12.25
N PRO A 491 10.47 3.60 -13.18
CA PRO A 491 9.07 4.03 -13.18
C PRO A 491 8.05 2.89 -13.26
N PHE A 492 8.45 1.78 -13.83
CA PHE A 492 7.59 0.61 -14.05
C PHE A 492 7.97 -0.60 -13.17
N ILE A 493 8.66 -0.37 -12.06
CA ILE A 493 9.21 -1.41 -11.21
C ILE A 493 8.15 -2.47 -10.82
N PHE A 494 6.94 -2.05 -10.43
CA PHE A 494 5.85 -2.96 -10.05
C PHE A 494 5.17 -3.63 -11.24
N ARG A 495 5.25 -3.01 -12.42
CA ARG A 495 4.68 -3.58 -13.64
C ARG A 495 5.61 -4.59 -14.28
N ASP A 496 6.90 -4.31 -14.29
CA ASP A 496 7.89 -5.05 -15.09
C ASP A 496 8.97 -5.72 -14.22
N ASP A 497 9.80 -4.95 -13.51
CA ASP A 497 11.02 -5.47 -12.89
C ASP A 497 10.77 -6.50 -11.78
N LEU A 498 9.84 -6.22 -10.86
CA LEU A 498 9.52 -7.13 -9.75
C LEU A 498 8.83 -8.41 -10.26
N PRO A 499 7.78 -8.33 -11.11
CA PRO A 499 7.17 -9.53 -11.67
C PRO A 499 8.13 -10.40 -12.48
N GLU A 500 9.06 -9.82 -13.22
CA GLU A 500 10.01 -10.54 -14.06
C GLU A 500 11.29 -10.94 -13.32
N GLY A 501 11.53 -10.38 -12.12
CA GLY A 501 12.75 -10.64 -11.37
C GLY A 501 14.01 -10.04 -12.00
N THR A 502 13.86 -8.94 -12.76
CA THR A 502 14.93 -8.24 -13.46
C THR A 502 15.56 -7.14 -12.62
N TYR A 503 15.80 -7.41 -11.35
CA TYR A 503 16.43 -6.50 -10.39
C TYR A 503 17.39 -7.28 -9.48
N GLU A 504 18.34 -6.57 -8.85
CA GLU A 504 19.24 -7.13 -7.84
C GLU A 504 18.70 -6.82 -6.44
N ALA A 505 18.54 -5.55 -6.11
CA ALA A 505 17.85 -5.05 -4.93
C ALA A 505 16.83 -3.98 -5.33
N ALA A 506 15.81 -3.75 -4.51
CA ALA A 506 14.83 -2.70 -4.76
C ALA A 506 14.23 -2.17 -3.47
N THR A 507 13.75 -0.91 -3.51
CA THR A 507 12.75 -0.45 -2.55
C THR A 507 11.38 -0.83 -3.06
N ALA A 508 10.58 -1.49 -2.22
CA ALA A 508 9.26 -1.97 -2.62
C ALA A 508 8.27 -1.81 -1.47
N TRP A 509 6.99 -1.73 -1.81
CA TRP A 509 5.91 -1.97 -0.87
C TRP A 509 5.64 -3.47 -0.76
N SER A 510 5.23 -3.92 0.42
CA SER A 510 4.58 -5.21 0.51
C SER A 510 3.17 -5.06 -0.04
N ILE A 511 2.86 -5.71 -1.14
CA ILE A 511 1.52 -5.67 -1.76
C ILE A 511 0.47 -6.24 -0.81
N GLU A 512 0.87 -7.11 0.01
CA GLU A 512 0.11 -8.01 0.84
C GLU A 512 -0.62 -7.31 1.98
N THR A 513 -0.06 -6.22 2.47
CA THR A 513 -0.68 -5.44 3.56
C THR A 513 -1.85 -4.58 3.10
N TRP A 514 -2.09 -4.48 1.81
CA TRP A 514 -3.23 -3.75 1.27
C TRP A 514 -4.57 -4.44 1.51
N GLY A 515 -4.55 -5.70 1.92
CA GLY A 515 -5.74 -6.48 2.12
C GLY A 515 -6.64 -5.98 3.23
N GLY A 516 -6.07 -5.28 4.22
CA GLY A 516 -6.84 -4.82 5.36
C GLY A 516 -7.48 -5.95 6.16
N ASN A 517 -6.99 -7.17 6.00
CA ASN A 517 -7.38 -8.23 6.90
C ASN A 517 -6.78 -7.96 8.27
N PRO A 518 -7.55 -8.13 9.31
CA PRO A 518 -7.11 -7.92 10.67
C PRO A 518 -6.04 -8.90 11.11
N ASP A 519 -6.06 -10.08 10.53
CA ASP A 519 -5.00 -11.05 10.75
C ASP A 519 -3.91 -10.92 9.66
N LEU A 520 -2.75 -11.48 9.93
CA LEU A 520 -1.62 -11.46 8.99
C LEU A 520 -1.76 -12.39 7.80
N SER A 521 -2.86 -13.13 7.69
CA SER A 521 -2.98 -14.21 6.71
C SER A 521 -2.79 -13.73 5.29
N TYR A 522 -3.39 -12.59 4.93
CA TYR A 522 -3.26 -12.03 3.59
C TYR A 522 -1.81 -11.61 3.30
N PHE A 523 -1.14 -11.03 4.28
CA PHE A 523 0.27 -10.66 4.21
C PHE A 523 1.17 -11.88 4.09
N ILE A 524 0.97 -12.87 4.98
CA ILE A 524 1.81 -14.07 5.04
C ILE A 524 1.60 -14.95 3.79
N ASP A 525 0.37 -15.13 3.32
CA ASP A 525 0.04 -15.99 2.17
C ASP A 525 0.82 -15.63 0.91
N SER A 526 1.03 -14.36 0.69
CA SER A 526 1.72 -13.90 -0.52
C SER A 526 3.22 -14.24 -0.57
N TRP A 527 3.78 -14.73 0.51
CA TRP A 527 5.17 -15.19 0.59
C TRP A 527 5.36 -16.65 0.20
N HIS A 528 4.29 -17.39 -0.13
CA HIS A 528 4.38 -18.81 -0.45
C HIS A 528 5.29 -19.06 -1.66
N SER A 529 6.13 -20.12 -1.58
CA SER A 529 7.10 -20.44 -2.62
C SER A 529 6.48 -20.84 -3.96
N SER A 530 5.21 -21.30 -3.96
CA SER A 530 4.48 -21.63 -5.19
C SER A 530 4.25 -20.45 -6.14
N TYR A 531 4.40 -19.22 -5.68
CA TYR A 531 4.30 -18.04 -6.52
C TYR A 531 5.58 -17.71 -7.29
N ILE A 532 6.71 -18.34 -6.91
CA ILE A 532 8.02 -18.04 -7.48
C ILE A 532 8.12 -18.63 -8.89
N ALA A 533 8.35 -17.77 -9.87
CA ALA A 533 8.68 -18.18 -11.23
C ALA A 533 10.19 -18.32 -11.43
N GLU A 534 10.60 -19.03 -12.47
CA GLU A 534 11.99 -19.04 -12.92
C GLU A 534 12.48 -17.62 -13.25
N ALA A 535 13.79 -17.39 -13.11
CA ALA A 535 14.41 -16.11 -13.43
C ALA A 535 14.07 -15.68 -14.88
N GLY A 536 13.65 -14.42 -15.03
CA GLY A 536 13.20 -13.87 -16.31
C GLY A 536 11.79 -14.29 -16.75
N LYS A 537 11.07 -15.06 -15.93
CA LYS A 537 9.66 -15.37 -16.14
C LYS A 537 8.79 -14.53 -15.21
N ARG A 538 7.68 -14.04 -15.76
CA ARG A 538 6.72 -13.23 -15.03
C ARG A 538 5.98 -14.06 -14.00
N GLN A 539 5.94 -13.58 -12.77
CA GLN A 539 5.15 -14.15 -11.67
C GLN A 539 3.99 -13.22 -11.27
N PRO A 540 2.97 -13.73 -10.56
CA PRO A 540 1.94 -12.88 -9.98
C PRO A 540 2.55 -11.89 -8.97
N PRO A 541 1.83 -10.83 -8.56
CA PRO A 541 2.31 -9.84 -7.60
C PRO A 541 2.40 -10.42 -6.18
N ARG A 542 3.16 -11.46 -6.02
CA ARG A 542 3.40 -12.23 -4.79
C ARG A 542 4.87 -12.58 -4.72
N ASN A 543 5.44 -12.70 -3.52
CA ASN A 543 6.81 -13.12 -3.24
C ASN A 543 7.85 -12.42 -4.15
N TRP A 544 7.79 -11.07 -4.21
CA TRP A 544 8.66 -10.27 -5.08
C TRP A 544 10.14 -10.63 -4.94
N GLN A 545 10.59 -10.86 -3.71
CA GLN A 545 11.96 -11.21 -3.35
C GLN A 545 12.36 -12.63 -3.80
N ARG A 546 11.43 -13.44 -4.31
CA ARG A 546 11.67 -14.81 -4.79
C ARG A 546 12.39 -15.67 -3.76
N TRP A 547 12.09 -15.43 -2.47
CA TRP A 547 12.67 -16.19 -1.37
C TRP A 547 11.85 -17.43 -1.08
N GLN A 548 12.55 -18.57 -0.93
CA GLN A 548 11.95 -19.87 -0.68
C GLN A 548 12.49 -20.44 0.63
N ASP A 549 11.58 -20.80 1.52
CA ASP A 549 11.89 -21.51 2.77
C ASP A 549 10.74 -22.46 3.14
N PRO A 550 10.99 -23.77 3.27
CA PRO A 550 9.94 -24.73 3.62
C PRO A 550 9.27 -24.48 4.98
N ARG A 551 9.98 -23.82 5.91
CA ARG A 551 9.41 -23.41 7.21
C ARG A 551 8.33 -22.35 7.03
N LEU A 552 8.57 -21.42 6.10
CA LEU A 552 7.58 -20.38 5.77
C LEU A 552 6.35 -20.97 5.09
N ASP A 553 6.54 -21.86 4.11
CA ASP A 553 5.41 -22.54 3.46
C ASP A 553 4.55 -23.30 4.48
N ALA A 554 5.18 -23.97 5.46
CA ALA A 554 4.47 -24.66 6.53
C ALA A 554 3.68 -23.68 7.45
N ILE A 555 4.22 -22.50 7.74
CA ILE A 555 3.53 -21.45 8.49
C ILE A 555 2.31 -20.97 7.70
N ILE A 556 2.44 -20.78 6.39
CA ILE A 556 1.34 -20.33 5.51
C ILE A 556 0.21 -21.37 5.47
N GLU A 557 0.53 -22.65 5.30
CA GLU A 557 -0.48 -23.71 5.32
C GLU A 557 -1.19 -23.81 6.70
N LYS A 558 -0.47 -23.56 7.78
CA LYS A 558 -1.05 -23.50 9.13
C LYS A 558 -2.03 -22.32 9.26
N VAL A 559 -1.68 -21.14 8.74
CA VAL A 559 -2.59 -19.99 8.68
C VAL A 559 -3.86 -20.33 7.91
N ARG A 560 -3.74 -20.95 6.73
CA ARG A 560 -4.88 -21.32 5.87
C ARG A 560 -5.87 -22.26 6.55
N SER A 561 -5.40 -23.11 7.44
CA SER A 561 -6.20 -24.10 8.17
C SER A 561 -6.62 -23.67 9.58
N THR A 562 -6.26 -22.47 10.03
CA THR A 562 -6.64 -21.94 11.34
C THR A 562 -7.84 -21.01 11.21
N ASP A 563 -8.83 -21.15 12.09
CA ASP A 563 -10.00 -20.27 12.11
C ASP A 563 -9.57 -18.79 12.21
N PHE A 564 -10.09 -17.96 11.31
CA PHE A 564 -9.76 -16.52 11.29
C PHE A 564 -10.26 -15.78 12.55
N SER A 565 -11.26 -16.31 13.24
CA SER A 565 -11.79 -15.76 14.50
C SER A 565 -10.98 -16.18 15.73
N ASP A 566 -10.09 -17.17 15.61
CA ASP A 566 -9.20 -17.58 16.70
C ASP A 566 -7.98 -16.64 16.79
N HIS A 567 -8.19 -15.50 17.47
CA HIS A 567 -7.19 -14.46 17.61
C HIS A 567 -5.86 -14.98 18.18
N ASP A 568 -5.91 -15.76 19.26
CA ASP A 568 -4.71 -16.22 19.96
C ASP A 568 -3.89 -17.19 19.08
N ALA A 569 -4.55 -18.10 18.37
CA ALA A 569 -3.89 -19.00 17.44
C ALA A 569 -3.25 -18.22 16.27
N ASN A 570 -3.95 -17.22 15.73
CA ASN A 570 -3.45 -16.39 14.64
C ASN A 570 -2.25 -15.53 15.08
N VAL A 571 -2.29 -14.94 16.26
CA VAL A 571 -1.15 -14.20 16.85
C VAL A 571 0.04 -15.12 17.07
N ALA A 572 -0.17 -16.34 17.55
CA ALA A 572 0.91 -17.31 17.73
C ALA A 572 1.60 -17.65 16.40
N ILE A 573 0.83 -17.88 15.34
CA ILE A 573 1.37 -18.16 13.99
C ILE A 573 2.10 -16.93 13.43
N GLY A 574 1.54 -15.72 13.61
CA GLY A 574 2.21 -14.47 13.23
C GLY A 574 3.54 -14.28 13.93
N ASN A 575 3.65 -14.67 15.19
CA ASN A 575 4.91 -14.66 15.94
C ASN A 575 5.94 -15.67 15.38
N GLU A 576 5.50 -16.85 14.94
CA GLU A 576 6.39 -17.81 14.26
C GLU A 576 6.95 -17.21 12.96
N PHE A 577 6.09 -16.57 12.16
CA PHE A 577 6.47 -15.87 10.94
C PHE A 577 7.49 -14.76 11.22
N ILE A 578 7.19 -13.84 12.15
CA ILE A 578 8.06 -12.71 12.47
C ILE A 578 9.45 -13.18 12.91
N LYS A 579 9.52 -14.18 13.78
CA LYS A 579 10.80 -14.70 14.26
C LYS A 579 11.63 -15.33 13.16
N LEU A 580 10.98 -16.06 12.23
CA LEU A 580 11.64 -16.60 11.04
C LEU A 580 12.18 -15.48 10.14
N MET A 581 11.37 -14.45 9.91
CA MET A 581 11.76 -13.32 9.05
C MET A 581 12.91 -12.51 9.65
N VAL A 582 12.96 -12.36 10.95
CA VAL A 582 14.10 -11.72 11.65
C VAL A 582 15.36 -12.59 11.52
N ASP A 583 15.26 -13.90 11.80
CA ASP A 583 16.45 -14.78 11.75
C ASP A 583 17.04 -14.85 10.33
N GLU A 584 16.21 -14.98 9.31
CA GLU A 584 16.64 -15.15 7.92
C GLU A 584 16.87 -13.82 7.18
N MET A 585 16.27 -12.72 7.61
CA MET A 585 16.35 -11.38 7.00
C MET A 585 16.19 -11.41 5.46
N PRO A 586 15.14 -12.02 4.90
CA PRO A 586 14.98 -12.09 3.45
C PRO A 586 14.67 -10.74 2.83
N ILE A 587 14.21 -9.80 3.62
CA ILE A 587 14.02 -8.38 3.35
C ILE A 587 14.61 -7.57 4.51
N ILE A 588 14.87 -6.29 4.30
CA ILE A 588 15.06 -5.34 5.39
C ILE A 588 13.76 -4.54 5.54
N PRO A 589 12.95 -4.81 6.59
CA PRO A 589 11.79 -3.99 6.91
C PRO A 589 12.25 -2.59 7.28
N VAL A 590 11.50 -1.55 6.91
CA VAL A 590 11.93 -0.19 7.18
C VAL A 590 10.92 0.58 8.01
N MET A 591 9.68 0.74 7.53
CA MET A 591 8.73 1.64 8.19
C MET A 591 7.30 1.38 7.69
N SER A 592 6.32 2.04 8.32
CA SER A 592 4.98 2.21 7.75
C SER A 592 5.02 3.20 6.59
N PHE A 593 4.14 3.03 5.62
CA PHE A 593 3.91 4.03 4.57
C PHE A 593 3.02 5.14 5.13
N ASN A 594 3.63 6.20 5.64
CA ASN A 594 2.91 7.31 6.23
C ASN A 594 2.33 8.22 5.14
N VAL A 595 0.99 8.30 5.07
CA VAL A 595 0.24 9.08 4.09
C VAL A 595 -0.24 10.39 4.70
N PHE A 596 0.10 11.50 4.07
CA PHE A 596 -0.25 12.84 4.51
C PHE A 596 -1.51 13.32 3.78
N SER A 597 -2.65 13.01 4.34
CA SER A 597 -3.95 13.38 3.76
C SER A 597 -4.49 14.69 4.34
N ALA A 598 -5.17 15.47 3.51
CA ALA A 598 -5.76 16.73 3.91
C ALA A 598 -7.12 16.97 3.25
N TYR A 599 -7.93 17.82 3.86
CA TYR A 599 -9.21 18.29 3.34
C TYR A 599 -9.38 19.80 3.53
N ASP A 600 -10.26 20.39 2.73
CA ASP A 600 -10.60 21.82 2.80
C ASP A 600 -12.06 22.03 3.17
N THR A 601 -12.31 22.90 4.12
CA THR A 601 -13.66 23.18 4.65
C THR A 601 -14.40 24.34 3.98
N ARG A 602 -13.87 24.87 2.88
CA ARG A 602 -14.50 26.01 2.16
C ARG A 602 -15.86 25.66 1.54
N VAL A 603 -15.99 24.43 1.02
CA VAL A 603 -17.18 23.97 0.31
C VAL A 603 -17.90 22.88 1.05
N TRP A 604 -17.16 21.98 1.69
CA TRP A 604 -17.70 20.84 2.43
C TRP A 604 -17.24 20.86 3.87
N THR A 605 -18.13 20.46 4.77
CA THR A 605 -17.87 20.26 6.21
C THR A 605 -18.37 18.87 6.62
N GLY A 606 -18.13 18.45 7.87
CA GLY A 606 -18.57 17.15 8.36
C GLY A 606 -17.60 16.01 8.00
N PHE A 607 -16.37 16.34 7.60
CA PHE A 607 -15.34 15.31 7.48
C PHE A 607 -15.15 14.61 8.83
N PRO A 608 -15.12 13.25 8.86
CA PRO A 608 -14.92 12.52 10.12
C PRO A 608 -13.59 12.92 10.75
N ALA A 609 -13.54 13.01 12.07
CA ALA A 609 -12.30 13.28 12.79
C ALA A 609 -11.48 11.98 12.95
N ALA A 610 -10.15 12.11 12.96
CA ALA A 610 -9.25 10.97 13.13
C ALA A 610 -9.50 10.22 14.46
N GLU A 611 -9.88 10.94 15.51
CA GLU A 611 -10.16 10.36 16.82
C GLU A 611 -11.46 9.56 16.84
N SER A 612 -12.48 9.97 16.08
CA SER A 612 -13.76 9.27 15.99
C SER A 612 -13.73 8.16 14.95
N ASN A 613 -12.88 8.26 13.97
CA ASN A 613 -12.75 7.31 12.89
C ASN A 613 -11.30 7.31 12.37
N PRO A 614 -10.34 6.72 13.08
CA PRO A 614 -8.93 6.70 12.69
C PRO A 614 -8.68 5.97 11.39
N TYR A 615 -9.64 5.15 10.97
CA TYR A 615 -9.60 4.40 9.73
C TYR A 615 -10.55 4.94 8.64
N ALA A 616 -11.34 5.95 8.91
CA ALA A 616 -12.03 6.68 7.87
C ALA A 616 -11.01 7.35 7.00
N ASN A 617 -10.41 6.50 6.34
CA ASN A 617 -9.37 6.82 5.46
C ASN A 617 -9.95 7.67 4.36
N ILE A 618 -9.64 8.88 4.47
CA ILE A 618 -9.74 9.81 3.37
C ILE A 618 -8.75 9.51 2.27
N VAL A 619 -8.06 8.41 2.36
CA VAL A 619 -7.33 7.94 1.20
C VAL A 619 -8.37 7.68 0.15
N ASN A 620 -8.56 8.68 -0.66
CA ASN A 620 -9.55 8.75 -1.72
C ASN A 620 -9.39 7.67 -2.79
N ASN A 621 -8.30 6.92 -2.76
CA ASN A 621 -8.05 5.78 -3.63
C ASN A 621 -8.46 4.43 -3.02
N TRP A 622 -9.06 4.40 -1.81
CA TRP A 622 -9.60 3.19 -1.24
C TRP A 622 -11.09 3.04 -1.54
N SER A 623 -11.53 1.81 -1.75
CA SER A 623 -12.92 1.50 -2.13
C SER A 623 -13.95 1.95 -1.08
N ASN A 624 -13.58 1.99 0.19
CA ASN A 624 -14.46 2.43 1.28
C ASN A 624 -14.53 3.95 1.44
N SER A 625 -13.81 4.74 0.67
CA SER A 625 -13.84 6.21 0.78
C SER A 625 -15.21 6.81 0.45
N LYS A 626 -16.07 6.10 -0.29
CA LYS A 626 -17.46 6.51 -0.56
C LYS A 626 -18.30 6.74 0.70
N TYR A 627 -18.00 6.02 1.79
CA TYR A 627 -18.76 6.14 3.04
C TYR A 627 -18.53 7.48 3.73
N ILE A 628 -17.39 8.13 3.53
CA ILE A 628 -17.12 9.49 4.02
C ILE A 628 -18.12 10.48 3.42
N LEU A 629 -18.53 10.27 2.18
CA LEU A 629 -19.43 11.17 1.46
C LEU A 629 -20.81 11.29 2.11
N THR A 630 -21.24 10.31 2.91
CA THR A 630 -22.51 10.34 3.65
C THR A 630 -22.47 11.29 4.85
N GLN A 631 -21.28 11.61 5.36
CA GLN A 631 -21.09 12.46 6.53
C GLN A 631 -20.91 13.93 6.16
N LEU A 632 -20.63 14.21 4.89
CA LEU A 632 -20.38 15.55 4.41
C LEU A 632 -21.64 16.42 4.41
N LYS A 633 -21.44 17.71 4.56
CA LYS A 633 -22.47 18.76 4.47
C LYS A 633 -21.91 19.95 3.71
N PRO A 634 -22.70 20.61 2.86
CA PRO A 634 -22.26 21.88 2.27
C PRO A 634 -21.87 22.87 3.36
N ALA A 635 -20.77 23.58 3.17
CA ALA A 635 -20.42 24.71 4.04
C ALA A 635 -21.48 25.82 3.90
N LYS A 636 -21.77 26.53 5.01
CA LYS A 636 -22.77 27.60 5.03
C LYS A 636 -22.26 28.84 4.32
#